data_00633863da6e7614586fc921c15e634a
#
_entry.id   00633863da6e7614586fc921c15e634a
#
_cell.length_a   1.000
_cell.length_b   1.000
_cell.length_c   1.000
_cell.angle_alpha   90.00
_cell.angle_beta   90.00
_cell.angle_gamma   90.00
#
_symmetry.space_group_name_H-M   'P 1'
#
loop_
_entity.id
_entity.type
_entity.pdbx_description
1 polymer ?
#
loop_
_entity_poly.entity_id
_entity_poly.type
_entity_poly.pdbx_seq_one_letter_code
_entity_poly.pdbx_strand_id
1 'polypeptide(L)'
;VKIAGARCRVCPLRNRTPVLPQPFTGQPKLIFAGQSPGLTEEIEKRYFCGWSGNYFDLVLDKLNIPRRQLYICNVMLCRADDISPADRRKAIECCSGRLWNEVKRFKCKTVLAAGMDAMHAFMNYSGTEWIGPVYDVEEGRYAGWHVLPTLHPAFVFRFRGYGPVFTAHLERAWKYVYGKLPPWKWPPVVTEENDRAKTVLQALFHSRELVAFDVENVPKGPNRGKLLCVGLGDTRRAVSLDWPIQRKDLRDLVLHILASPRVKKLAQFGQHDVTVLEAHDVEVCGYTEDTLPMHQTLAPEMTQKKLGHDLGFVGCIHFHMPRYKTEFGGDDVTKYETADPEERKVYNARDCITTALNARELLGELKEDPVLFGLYRESFALGQIAIKMRRVGLLADSSRYVRHEYILRRRQRRAGRLLKRIAKKLGFKEFNPGSGPQLQALFFKKLRVVPSRYSKKTGKPSLKEEALLALLTHPKELVGMCARLTLAYRRWQKLRGFLKKLPKDGGRIHPSIRVNAARSGRWIVTEPPLTTLPKPVTAIVKAGPNKGKKRVIAPGMRDVFVAEPGWTMVEADYKQLEQWILSVLADDTAALEWRAAGLDIHRITTQSMLGREEITKQEREFFKRFRYGHNYRGSDRRLHAVLTADFPDVTLEQVHYFRERLNRQHPRIVSFQDELFKKAKETDTITAPISGRVKHFYGQVKITEVCNYPIQMTAADLINRAIREVDTAFDDWSTHRILLQIHDALLVETRKPLAAMRILKTAMERPVILDGKPTSFEVDFKAGKSWGELQEVDFK
;
A
#
# COMPACT_ATOMS: atom_id res chain seq x y z
N VAL A 1 -35.55 -0.10 29.67
CA VAL A 1 -36.62 -0.28 28.65
C VAL A 1 -36.63 -1.75 28.23
N LYS A 2 -37.81 -2.45 28.43
CA LYS A 2 -37.99 -3.80 27.85
C LYS A 2 -38.28 -3.67 26.36
N ILE A 3 -37.32 -4.09 25.51
CA ILE A 3 -37.52 -4.12 24.06
C ILE A 3 -37.91 -5.56 23.67
N ALA A 4 -39.06 -5.73 23.07
CA ALA A 4 -39.60 -7.05 22.67
C ALA A 4 -38.61 -7.80 21.77
N GLY A 5 -38.19 -9.02 22.18
CA GLY A 5 -37.23 -9.86 21.49
C GLY A 5 -35.75 -9.51 21.71
N ALA A 6 -35.42 -8.46 22.47
CA ALA A 6 -34.03 -8.16 22.84
C ALA A 6 -33.69 -8.67 24.24
N ARG A 7 -32.44 -9.18 24.40
CA ARG A 7 -31.88 -9.65 25.70
C ARG A 7 -31.06 -8.57 26.38
N CYS A 8 -31.67 -7.37 26.61
CA CYS A 8 -30.98 -6.19 27.11
C CYS A 8 -30.26 -6.38 28.45
N ARG A 9 -30.83 -7.21 29.40
CA ARG A 9 -30.24 -7.43 30.74
C ARG A 9 -28.83 -8.00 30.72
N VAL A 10 -28.51 -8.86 29.74
CA VAL A 10 -27.21 -9.52 29.59
C VAL A 10 -26.34 -8.89 28.48
N CYS A 11 -26.81 -7.84 27.84
CA CYS A 11 -26.13 -7.15 26.78
C CYS A 11 -24.96 -6.29 27.30
N PRO A 12 -23.77 -6.30 26.66
CA PRO A 12 -22.69 -5.38 27.01
C PRO A 12 -23.08 -3.89 26.93
N LEU A 13 -24.09 -3.55 26.14
CA LEU A 13 -24.59 -2.19 25.93
C LEU A 13 -25.81 -1.85 26.83
N ARG A 14 -26.10 -2.63 27.85
CA ARG A 14 -27.30 -2.49 28.71
C ARG A 14 -27.49 -1.11 29.33
N ASN A 15 -26.42 -0.36 29.55
CA ASN A 15 -26.43 0.97 30.17
C ASN A 15 -26.51 2.12 29.15
N ARG A 16 -26.70 1.82 27.84
CA ARG A 16 -26.79 2.81 26.77
C ARG A 16 -28.25 3.05 26.36
N THR A 17 -28.48 4.25 25.84
CA THR A 17 -29.81 4.63 25.34
C THR A 17 -30.04 4.01 23.97
N PRO A 18 -31.09 3.21 23.76
CA PRO A 18 -31.42 2.65 22.47
C PRO A 18 -32.06 3.70 21.57
N VAL A 19 -31.76 3.65 20.27
CA VAL A 19 -32.50 4.31 19.21
C VAL A 19 -33.50 3.29 18.67
N LEU A 20 -34.80 3.57 18.85
CA LEU A 20 -35.87 2.63 18.47
C LEU A 20 -36.09 2.63 16.95
N PRO A 21 -36.61 1.52 16.39
CA PRO A 21 -37.00 1.44 14.99
C PRO A 21 -37.99 2.53 14.63
N GLN A 22 -37.82 3.11 13.45
CA GLN A 22 -38.77 4.09 12.94
C GLN A 22 -40.05 3.41 12.45
N PRO A 23 -41.25 4.01 12.67
CA PRO A 23 -42.48 3.51 12.10
C PRO A 23 -42.38 3.39 10.58
N PHE A 24 -42.86 2.27 10.04
CA PHE A 24 -42.89 2.04 8.60
C PHE A 24 -44.25 1.46 8.21
N THR A 25 -44.90 2.15 7.30
CA THR A 25 -46.20 1.74 6.77
C THR A 25 -46.09 1.12 5.40
N GLY A 26 -46.80 0.02 5.15
CA GLY A 26 -46.75 -0.71 3.88
C GLY A 26 -45.64 -1.79 3.80
N GLN A 27 -45.24 -2.12 2.57
CA GLN A 27 -44.27 -3.15 2.29
C GLN A 27 -43.02 -2.54 1.62
N PRO A 28 -41.81 -2.67 2.22
CA PRO A 28 -40.60 -2.20 1.59
C PRO A 28 -40.24 -3.06 0.38
N LYS A 29 -39.58 -2.46 -0.59
CA LYS A 29 -38.96 -3.19 -1.71
C LYS A 29 -37.59 -3.77 -1.34
N LEU A 30 -36.85 -3.08 -0.46
CA LEU A 30 -35.52 -3.48 -0.02
C LEU A 30 -35.36 -3.14 1.47
N ILE A 31 -34.69 -4.03 2.23
CA ILE A 31 -34.30 -3.76 3.62
C ILE A 31 -32.84 -3.29 3.60
N PHE A 32 -32.59 -2.09 4.14
CA PHE A 32 -31.22 -1.57 4.35
C PHE A 32 -30.87 -1.73 5.83
N ALA A 33 -29.88 -2.56 6.12
CA ALA A 33 -29.45 -2.87 7.48
C ALA A 33 -28.06 -2.28 7.78
N GLY A 34 -27.98 -1.32 8.70
CA GLY A 34 -26.75 -0.77 9.25
C GLY A 34 -26.27 -1.54 10.48
N GLN A 35 -25.19 -1.08 11.09
CA GLN A 35 -24.53 -1.72 12.23
C GLN A 35 -25.14 -1.29 13.56
N SER A 36 -24.98 -0.03 13.94
CA SER A 36 -25.42 0.59 15.18
C SER A 36 -25.60 2.08 14.97
N PRO A 37 -26.41 2.76 15.79
CA PRO A 37 -26.53 4.22 15.74
C PRO A 37 -25.19 4.90 16.01
N GLY A 38 -24.94 6.02 15.35
CA GLY A 38 -23.87 6.97 15.67
C GLY A 38 -24.30 7.98 16.75
N LEU A 39 -23.41 8.93 17.07
CA LEU A 39 -23.69 9.96 18.08
C LEU A 39 -24.89 10.84 17.69
N THR A 40 -24.96 11.32 16.45
CA THR A 40 -26.05 12.16 15.96
C THR A 40 -27.39 11.41 16.04
N GLU A 41 -27.38 10.13 15.62
CA GLU A 41 -28.62 9.31 15.67
C GLU A 41 -29.06 8.99 17.10
N GLU A 42 -28.11 8.87 18.04
CA GLU A 42 -28.42 8.69 19.47
C GLU A 42 -29.07 9.96 20.07
N ILE A 43 -28.65 11.15 19.63
CA ILE A 43 -29.22 12.44 20.05
C ILE A 43 -30.61 12.64 19.40
N GLU A 44 -30.68 12.52 18.08
CA GLU A 44 -31.88 12.78 17.28
C GLU A 44 -32.95 11.65 17.35
N LYS A 45 -32.60 10.50 17.95
CA LYS A 45 -33.46 9.30 18.04
C LYS A 45 -33.96 8.81 16.68
N ARG A 46 -33.20 9.01 15.63
CA ARG A 46 -33.54 8.65 14.25
C ARG A 46 -32.37 7.99 13.54
N TYR A 47 -32.65 6.91 12.75
CA TYR A 47 -31.62 6.19 11.98
C TYR A 47 -31.18 6.99 10.76
N PHE A 48 -29.89 6.92 10.47
CA PHE A 48 -29.25 7.50 9.29
C PHE A 48 -29.67 8.97 9.07
N CYS A 49 -29.56 9.81 10.11
CA CYS A 49 -29.78 11.27 10.08
C CYS A 49 -28.46 12.07 10.24
N GLY A 50 -27.35 11.40 10.50
CA GLY A 50 -26.03 12.00 10.55
C GLY A 50 -25.30 12.01 9.19
N TRP A 51 -24.00 12.33 9.17
CA TRP A 51 -23.18 12.43 7.96
C TRP A 51 -23.24 11.21 7.05
N SER A 52 -23.22 10.00 7.61
CA SER A 52 -23.34 8.75 6.85
C SER A 52 -24.74 8.56 6.24
N GLY A 53 -25.77 9.07 6.92
CA GLY A 53 -27.13 9.08 6.41
C GLY A 53 -27.31 10.07 5.26
N ASN A 54 -26.77 11.29 5.39
CA ASN A 54 -26.81 12.29 4.33
C ASN A 54 -26.11 11.79 3.06
N TYR A 55 -24.95 11.12 3.22
CA TYR A 55 -24.28 10.48 2.08
C TYR A 55 -25.14 9.38 1.45
N PHE A 56 -25.79 8.56 2.26
CA PHE A 56 -26.72 7.53 1.77
C PHE A 56 -27.88 8.13 0.97
N ASP A 57 -28.44 9.23 1.45
CA ASP A 57 -29.52 9.94 0.74
C ASP A 57 -29.06 10.51 -0.59
N LEU A 58 -27.87 11.12 -0.67
CA LEU A 58 -27.27 11.58 -1.93
C LEU A 58 -27.13 10.44 -2.96
N VAL A 59 -26.75 9.24 -2.51
CA VAL A 59 -26.64 8.08 -3.42
C VAL A 59 -28.02 7.57 -3.86
N LEU A 60 -29.01 7.59 -2.96
CA LEU A 60 -30.41 7.25 -3.30
C LEU A 60 -30.97 8.20 -4.36
N ASP A 61 -30.77 9.51 -4.17
CA ASP A 61 -31.19 10.55 -5.12
C ASP A 61 -30.53 10.38 -6.48
N LYS A 62 -29.20 10.16 -6.51
CA LYS A 62 -28.45 9.89 -7.75
C LYS A 62 -29.00 8.68 -8.53
N LEU A 63 -29.47 7.65 -7.83
CA LEU A 63 -29.99 6.42 -8.41
C LEU A 63 -31.51 6.47 -8.65
N ASN A 64 -32.17 7.58 -8.32
CA ASN A 64 -33.64 7.74 -8.34
C ASN A 64 -34.36 6.65 -7.53
N ILE A 65 -33.79 6.28 -6.36
CA ILE A 65 -34.35 5.29 -5.45
C ILE A 65 -35.12 6.01 -4.33
N PRO A 66 -36.44 5.90 -4.26
CA PRO A 66 -37.23 6.58 -3.22
C PRO A 66 -36.94 5.99 -1.84
N ARG A 67 -36.40 6.81 -0.91
CA ARG A 67 -36.13 6.37 0.48
C ARG A 67 -37.31 5.70 1.16
N ARG A 68 -38.56 6.13 0.88
CA ARG A 68 -39.81 5.56 1.41
C ARG A 68 -40.07 4.11 0.99
N GLN A 69 -39.35 3.60 -0.02
CA GLN A 69 -39.47 2.19 -0.45
C GLN A 69 -38.46 1.27 0.24
N LEU A 70 -37.58 1.84 1.08
CA LEU A 70 -36.61 1.09 1.86
C LEU A 70 -37.02 1.04 3.33
N TYR A 71 -36.96 -0.16 3.91
CA TYR A 71 -36.99 -0.28 5.37
C TYR A 71 -35.56 -0.15 5.91
N ILE A 72 -35.31 0.87 6.71
CA ILE A 72 -33.99 1.18 7.25
C ILE A 72 -33.93 0.75 8.71
N CYS A 73 -32.96 -0.11 9.05
CA CYS A 73 -32.75 -0.60 10.40
C CYS A 73 -31.28 -0.69 10.78
N ASN A 74 -31.00 -0.85 12.06
CA ASN A 74 -29.69 -1.21 12.59
C ASN A 74 -29.75 -2.56 13.31
N VAL A 75 -28.69 -3.37 13.19
CA VAL A 75 -28.65 -4.67 13.87
C VAL A 75 -28.53 -4.53 15.39
N MET A 76 -27.89 -3.46 15.87
CA MET A 76 -27.88 -3.05 17.27
C MET A 76 -28.62 -1.74 17.46
N LEU A 77 -29.41 -1.62 18.54
CA LEU A 77 -30.16 -0.39 18.85
C LEU A 77 -29.32 0.67 19.59
N CYS A 78 -28.22 0.25 20.21
CA CYS A 78 -27.38 1.12 21.01
C CYS A 78 -26.06 1.37 20.29
N ARG A 79 -25.49 2.59 20.47
CA ARG A 79 -24.20 2.96 19.90
C ARG A 79 -23.09 2.02 20.42
N ALA A 80 -22.23 1.56 19.50
CA ALA A 80 -21.26 0.51 19.76
C ALA A 80 -19.81 0.85 19.31
N ASP A 81 -19.44 2.15 19.26
CA ASP A 81 -18.16 2.60 18.68
C ASP A 81 -16.93 2.20 19.49
N ASP A 82 -17.06 2.02 20.79
CA ASP A 82 -15.96 1.91 21.77
C ASP A 82 -15.92 0.57 22.51
N ILE A 83 -16.66 -0.44 22.07
CA ILE A 83 -16.65 -1.78 22.66
C ILE A 83 -15.73 -2.74 21.92
N SER A 84 -15.31 -3.80 22.64
CA SER A 84 -14.47 -4.83 22.05
C SER A 84 -15.17 -5.63 20.93
N PRO A 85 -14.45 -6.27 20.00
CA PRO A 85 -15.06 -7.14 18.98
C PRO A 85 -15.87 -8.29 19.59
N ALA A 86 -15.46 -8.83 20.75
CA ALA A 86 -16.19 -9.88 21.45
C ALA A 86 -17.52 -9.36 22.03
N ASP A 87 -17.48 -8.17 22.69
CA ASP A 87 -18.69 -7.54 23.22
C ASP A 87 -19.64 -7.14 22.08
N ARG A 88 -19.11 -6.72 20.95
CA ARG A 88 -19.90 -6.37 19.76
C ARG A 88 -20.68 -7.58 19.24
N ARG A 89 -20.04 -8.74 19.10
CA ARG A 89 -20.72 -10.00 18.73
C ARG A 89 -21.82 -10.36 19.71
N LYS A 90 -21.54 -10.30 21.01
CA LYS A 90 -22.54 -10.55 22.06
C LYS A 90 -23.72 -9.56 22.02
N ALA A 91 -23.47 -8.29 21.69
CA ALA A 91 -24.51 -7.29 21.53
C ALA A 91 -25.42 -7.58 20.34
N ILE A 92 -24.85 -8.02 19.20
CA ILE A 92 -25.62 -8.46 18.02
C ILE A 92 -26.52 -9.64 18.38
N GLU A 93 -25.98 -10.67 19.04
CA GLU A 93 -26.76 -11.83 19.52
C GLU A 93 -27.88 -11.42 20.46
N CYS A 94 -27.65 -10.46 21.37
CA CYS A 94 -28.68 -9.94 22.27
C CYS A 94 -29.81 -9.20 21.53
N CYS A 95 -29.51 -8.56 20.40
CA CYS A 95 -30.47 -7.84 19.57
C CYS A 95 -31.11 -8.70 18.46
N SER A 96 -30.60 -9.89 18.18
CA SER A 96 -31.04 -10.70 17.02
C SER A 96 -32.51 -11.07 16.99
N GLY A 97 -33.08 -11.41 18.16
CA GLY A 97 -34.51 -11.74 18.25
C GLY A 97 -35.43 -10.56 17.97
N ARG A 98 -35.01 -9.35 18.42
CA ARG A 98 -35.73 -8.10 18.11
C ARG A 98 -35.66 -7.81 16.60
N LEU A 99 -34.46 -7.88 16.00
CA LEU A 99 -34.27 -7.65 14.57
C LEU A 99 -35.14 -8.58 13.73
N TRP A 100 -35.18 -9.86 14.08
CA TRP A 100 -36.04 -10.82 13.42
C TRP A 100 -37.53 -10.43 13.52
N ASN A 101 -38.04 -10.09 14.72
CA ASN A 101 -39.42 -9.67 14.90
C ASN A 101 -39.78 -8.41 14.09
N GLU A 102 -38.82 -7.55 13.86
CA GLU A 102 -38.92 -6.33 13.10
C GLU A 102 -39.04 -6.57 11.60
N VAL A 103 -38.18 -7.45 11.03
CA VAL A 103 -38.11 -7.65 9.58
C VAL A 103 -39.04 -8.77 9.05
N LYS A 104 -39.33 -9.80 9.87
CA LYS A 104 -40.17 -10.95 9.44
C LYS A 104 -41.59 -10.57 9.03
N ARG A 105 -42.09 -9.41 9.48
CA ARG A 105 -43.41 -8.89 9.14
C ARG A 105 -43.54 -8.45 7.68
N PHE A 106 -42.45 -8.26 6.99
CA PHE A 106 -42.42 -7.83 5.60
C PHE A 106 -42.40 -9.02 4.64
N LYS A 107 -43.06 -8.87 3.47
CA LYS A 107 -42.95 -9.82 2.36
C LYS A 107 -41.55 -9.76 1.70
N CYS A 108 -40.87 -8.60 1.80
CA CYS A 108 -39.52 -8.42 1.28
C CYS A 108 -38.52 -9.29 2.07
N LYS A 109 -37.75 -10.11 1.36
CA LYS A 109 -36.71 -10.96 1.90
C LYS A 109 -35.30 -10.57 1.41
N THR A 110 -35.18 -9.41 0.78
CA THR A 110 -33.88 -8.92 0.26
C THR A 110 -33.29 -7.85 1.18
N VAL A 111 -32.05 -8.07 1.59
CA VAL A 111 -31.31 -7.19 2.52
C VAL A 111 -30.05 -6.66 1.89
N LEU A 112 -29.84 -5.35 1.89
CA LEU A 112 -28.55 -4.72 1.68
C LEU A 112 -27.88 -4.56 3.04
N ALA A 113 -26.94 -5.47 3.36
CA ALA A 113 -26.26 -5.53 4.65
C ALA A 113 -25.01 -4.63 4.66
N ALA A 114 -25.12 -3.45 5.27
CA ALA A 114 -24.07 -2.45 5.27
C ALA A 114 -23.09 -2.61 6.44
N GLY A 115 -21.91 -3.13 6.14
CA GLY A 115 -20.78 -3.34 7.08
C GLY A 115 -20.80 -4.69 7.79
N MET A 116 -19.71 -5.01 8.47
CA MET A 116 -19.41 -6.34 9.00
C MET A 116 -20.45 -6.87 10.01
N ASP A 117 -20.96 -5.99 10.87
CA ASP A 117 -21.95 -6.38 11.90
C ASP A 117 -23.31 -6.74 11.26
N ALA A 118 -23.69 -6.02 10.19
CA ALA A 118 -24.89 -6.32 9.45
C ALA A 118 -24.76 -7.64 8.68
N MET A 119 -23.62 -7.87 8.02
CA MET A 119 -23.34 -9.16 7.38
C MET A 119 -23.45 -10.31 8.37
N HIS A 120 -22.78 -10.19 9.53
CA HIS A 120 -22.77 -11.22 10.57
C HIS A 120 -24.19 -11.51 11.08
N ALA A 121 -25.02 -10.48 11.26
CA ALA A 121 -26.38 -10.67 11.78
C ALA A 121 -27.30 -11.45 10.83
N PHE A 122 -27.12 -11.31 9.51
CA PHE A 122 -28.01 -11.94 8.52
C PHE A 122 -27.41 -13.23 7.92
N MET A 123 -26.09 -13.33 7.80
CA MET A 123 -25.41 -14.45 7.10
C MET A 123 -24.62 -15.34 8.03
N ASN A 124 -24.41 -14.95 9.28
CA ASN A 124 -23.47 -15.57 10.23
C ASN A 124 -21.99 -15.54 9.78
N TYR A 125 -21.67 -14.80 8.72
CA TYR A 125 -20.33 -14.55 8.21
C TYR A 125 -20.03 -13.06 8.29
N SER A 126 -18.75 -12.71 8.35
CA SER A 126 -18.31 -11.32 8.29
C SER A 126 -16.89 -11.26 7.74
N GLY A 127 -16.67 -10.39 6.75
CA GLY A 127 -15.37 -10.19 6.15
C GLY A 127 -15.48 -9.36 4.87
N THR A 128 -14.37 -8.74 4.47
CA THR A 128 -14.32 -7.95 3.23
C THR A 128 -14.45 -8.82 1.98
N GLU A 129 -14.14 -10.09 2.12
CA GLU A 129 -14.25 -11.12 1.10
C GLU A 129 -15.69 -11.42 0.66
N TRP A 130 -16.68 -11.08 1.47
CA TRP A 130 -18.10 -11.32 1.17
C TRP A 130 -18.79 -10.13 0.46
N ILE A 131 -18.14 -8.99 0.34
CA ILE A 131 -18.74 -7.75 -0.21
C ILE A 131 -18.96 -7.87 -1.71
N GLY A 132 -20.18 -7.56 -2.16
CA GLY A 132 -20.52 -7.31 -3.57
C GLY A 132 -21.61 -8.17 -4.18
N PRO A 133 -21.54 -9.52 -4.11
CA PRO A 133 -22.58 -10.42 -4.68
C PRO A 133 -23.87 -10.44 -3.85
N VAL A 134 -24.92 -11.02 -4.44
CA VAL A 134 -26.11 -11.45 -3.71
C VAL A 134 -25.92 -12.88 -3.28
N TYR A 135 -26.14 -13.16 -2.00
CA TYR A 135 -26.06 -14.48 -1.40
C TYR A 135 -27.43 -14.96 -0.98
N ASP A 136 -27.75 -16.21 -1.29
CA ASP A 136 -28.91 -16.91 -0.75
C ASP A 136 -28.52 -17.51 0.60
N VAL A 137 -29.29 -17.20 1.64
CA VAL A 137 -29.07 -17.75 2.98
C VAL A 137 -29.76 -19.11 3.06
N GLU A 138 -28.97 -20.17 3.11
CA GLU A 138 -29.47 -21.55 3.07
C GLU A 138 -29.94 -22.03 4.43
N GLU A 139 -29.28 -21.59 5.51
CA GLU A 139 -29.50 -22.09 6.87
C GLU A 139 -29.78 -20.98 7.89
N GLY A 140 -30.32 -21.38 9.02
CA GLY A 140 -30.55 -20.51 10.17
C GLY A 140 -31.81 -19.70 10.10
N ARG A 141 -31.86 -18.60 10.88
CA ARG A 141 -33.05 -17.77 11.06
C ARG A 141 -33.55 -17.07 9.79
N TYR A 142 -32.63 -16.76 8.91
CA TYR A 142 -32.86 -16.04 7.66
C TYR A 142 -32.81 -16.96 6.42
N ALA A 143 -32.99 -18.28 6.59
CA ALA A 143 -33.05 -19.22 5.46
C ALA A 143 -34.12 -18.78 4.43
N GLY A 144 -33.74 -18.79 3.15
CA GLY A 144 -34.58 -18.30 2.04
C GLY A 144 -34.61 -16.77 1.89
N TRP A 145 -33.70 -16.05 2.56
CA TRP A 145 -33.45 -14.61 2.35
C TRP A 145 -32.28 -14.38 1.41
N HIS A 146 -32.32 -13.22 0.73
CA HIS A 146 -31.27 -12.78 -0.18
C HIS A 146 -30.50 -11.62 0.45
N VAL A 147 -29.22 -11.78 0.67
CA VAL A 147 -28.39 -10.77 1.34
C VAL A 147 -27.31 -10.28 0.38
N LEU A 148 -27.24 -8.98 0.19
CA LEU A 148 -26.14 -8.30 -0.54
C LEU A 148 -25.28 -7.55 0.48
N PRO A 149 -24.08 -8.07 0.83
CA PRO A 149 -23.16 -7.38 1.69
C PRO A 149 -22.52 -6.18 0.99
N THR A 150 -22.46 -5.05 1.69
CA THR A 150 -21.82 -3.83 1.16
C THR A 150 -21.01 -3.09 2.22
N LEU A 151 -20.27 -2.08 1.76
CA LEU A 151 -19.57 -1.15 2.64
C LEU A 151 -20.56 -0.31 3.45
N HIS A 152 -20.25 -0.05 4.72
CA HIS A 152 -21.08 0.87 5.51
C HIS A 152 -20.89 2.31 5.01
N PRO A 153 -21.92 3.16 4.89
CA PRO A 153 -21.77 4.57 4.48
C PRO A 153 -20.74 5.35 5.32
N ALA A 154 -20.61 5.06 6.61
CA ALA A 154 -19.58 5.66 7.46
C ALA A 154 -18.14 5.23 7.10
N PHE A 155 -17.94 4.05 6.49
CA PHE A 155 -16.66 3.65 5.93
C PHE A 155 -16.36 4.46 4.66
N VAL A 156 -17.33 4.57 3.77
CA VAL A 156 -17.23 5.36 2.54
C VAL A 156 -16.97 6.83 2.87
N PHE A 157 -17.62 7.38 3.88
CA PHE A 157 -17.35 8.73 4.34
C PHE A 157 -15.90 8.96 4.75
N ARG A 158 -15.25 7.96 5.38
CA ARG A 158 -13.83 8.01 5.75
C ARG A 158 -12.90 7.72 4.59
N PHE A 159 -13.35 6.93 3.62
CA PHE A 159 -12.60 6.46 2.46
C PHE A 159 -13.43 6.66 1.20
N ARG A 160 -13.66 7.92 0.82
CA ARG A 160 -14.63 8.28 -0.22
C ARG A 160 -14.32 7.73 -1.61
N GLY A 161 -13.09 7.32 -1.89
CA GLY A 161 -12.74 6.58 -3.10
C GLY A 161 -13.54 5.28 -3.30
N TYR A 162 -14.22 4.80 -2.24
CA TYR A 162 -15.14 3.66 -2.30
C TYR A 162 -16.59 4.05 -2.58
N GLY A 163 -16.86 5.32 -2.85
CA GLY A 163 -18.21 5.80 -3.21
C GLY A 163 -18.81 5.06 -4.40
N PRO A 164 -18.10 4.93 -5.53
CA PRO A 164 -18.58 4.17 -6.69
C PRO A 164 -18.96 2.72 -6.35
N VAL A 165 -18.20 2.05 -5.48
CA VAL A 165 -18.49 0.69 -5.02
C VAL A 165 -19.82 0.61 -4.28
N PHE A 166 -20.04 1.52 -3.33
CA PHE A 166 -21.31 1.56 -2.57
C PHE A 166 -22.48 1.85 -3.51
N THR A 167 -22.32 2.79 -4.44
CA THR A 167 -23.34 3.15 -5.44
C THR A 167 -23.70 1.94 -6.31
N ALA A 168 -22.69 1.23 -6.85
CA ALA A 168 -22.90 0.03 -7.67
C ALA A 168 -23.62 -1.10 -6.91
N HIS A 169 -23.28 -1.28 -5.63
CA HIS A 169 -23.93 -2.31 -4.79
C HIS A 169 -25.38 -1.95 -4.47
N LEU A 170 -25.68 -0.68 -4.18
CA LEU A 170 -27.06 -0.23 -3.95
C LEU A 170 -27.89 -0.35 -5.22
N GLU A 171 -27.37 0.06 -6.37
CA GLU A 171 -28.01 -0.11 -7.67
C GLU A 171 -28.29 -1.60 -7.99
N ARG A 172 -27.30 -2.46 -7.68
CA ARG A 172 -27.41 -3.92 -7.86
C ARG A 172 -28.52 -4.50 -7.01
N ALA A 173 -28.58 -4.15 -5.71
CA ALA A 173 -29.65 -4.57 -4.82
C ALA A 173 -31.02 -4.11 -5.32
N TRP A 174 -31.09 -2.88 -5.85
CA TRP A 174 -32.30 -2.32 -6.43
C TRP A 174 -32.74 -3.04 -7.70
N LYS A 175 -31.80 -3.33 -8.62
CA LYS A 175 -32.09 -4.17 -9.81
C LYS A 175 -32.54 -5.57 -9.45
N TYR A 176 -31.94 -6.16 -8.40
CA TYR A 176 -32.29 -7.51 -7.94
C TYR A 176 -33.73 -7.59 -7.47
N VAL A 177 -34.21 -6.67 -6.62
CA VAL A 177 -35.57 -6.71 -6.12
C VAL A 177 -36.66 -6.49 -7.18
N TYR A 178 -36.28 -5.96 -8.34
CA TYR A 178 -37.16 -5.83 -9.51
C TYR A 178 -37.00 -6.96 -10.54
N GLY A 179 -36.26 -8.01 -10.23
CA GLY A 179 -35.99 -9.13 -11.16
C GLY A 179 -35.17 -8.74 -12.40
N LYS A 180 -34.48 -7.60 -12.35
CA LYS A 180 -33.64 -7.08 -13.46
C LYS A 180 -32.20 -7.53 -13.37
N LEU A 181 -31.86 -8.40 -12.44
CA LEU A 181 -30.53 -8.98 -12.25
C LEU A 181 -30.64 -10.51 -12.40
N PRO A 182 -30.27 -11.09 -13.56
CA PRO A 182 -30.31 -12.54 -13.73
C PRO A 182 -29.23 -13.19 -12.83
N PRO A 183 -29.41 -14.46 -12.43
CA PRO A 183 -28.38 -15.22 -11.74
C PRO A 183 -27.06 -15.21 -12.52
N TRP A 184 -25.92 -15.07 -11.81
CA TRP A 184 -24.61 -15.14 -12.44
C TRP A 184 -24.35 -16.55 -12.98
N LYS A 185 -23.93 -16.64 -14.22
CA LYS A 185 -23.48 -17.88 -14.83
C LYS A 185 -22.05 -17.72 -15.30
N TRP A 186 -21.14 -18.54 -14.78
CA TRP A 186 -19.78 -18.57 -15.26
C TRP A 186 -19.73 -19.02 -16.71
N PRO A 187 -18.92 -18.38 -17.55
CA PRO A 187 -18.57 -18.94 -18.85
C PRO A 187 -17.99 -20.35 -18.71
N PRO A 188 -18.10 -21.20 -19.76
CA PRO A 188 -17.56 -22.55 -19.72
C PRO A 188 -16.07 -22.58 -19.40
N VAL A 189 -15.66 -23.47 -18.50
CA VAL A 189 -14.28 -23.80 -18.17
C VAL A 189 -13.96 -25.25 -18.54
N VAL A 190 -12.73 -25.52 -18.97
CA VAL A 190 -12.21 -26.85 -19.25
C VAL A 190 -10.94 -27.08 -18.46
N THR A 191 -10.88 -28.16 -17.70
CA THR A 191 -9.81 -28.47 -16.75
C THR A 191 -9.14 -29.82 -17.02
N GLU A 192 -9.67 -30.58 -17.99
CA GLU A 192 -9.14 -31.88 -18.39
C GLU A 192 -8.36 -31.78 -19.71
N GLU A 193 -7.32 -32.61 -19.84
CA GLU A 193 -6.53 -32.76 -21.06
C GLU A 193 -7.28 -33.58 -22.11
N ASN A 194 -8.32 -33.01 -22.72
CA ASN A 194 -9.20 -33.68 -23.70
C ASN A 194 -9.40 -32.84 -24.98
N ASP A 195 -10.21 -33.32 -25.92
CA ASP A 195 -10.46 -32.64 -27.19
C ASP A 195 -11.27 -31.34 -27.01
N ARG A 196 -12.04 -31.18 -25.91
CA ARG A 196 -12.69 -29.91 -25.59
C ARG A 196 -11.65 -28.88 -25.26
N ALA A 197 -10.59 -29.21 -24.49
CA ALA A 197 -9.48 -28.32 -24.22
C ALA A 197 -8.79 -27.88 -25.51
N LYS A 198 -8.55 -28.81 -26.45
CA LYS A 198 -8.00 -28.51 -27.76
C LYS A 198 -8.86 -27.49 -28.52
N THR A 199 -10.16 -27.74 -28.57
CA THR A 199 -11.12 -26.84 -29.25
C THR A 199 -11.09 -25.43 -28.62
N VAL A 200 -11.06 -25.33 -27.31
CA VAL A 200 -10.98 -24.03 -26.60
C VAL A 200 -9.65 -23.34 -26.93
N LEU A 201 -8.52 -24.04 -26.83
CA LEU A 201 -7.20 -23.47 -27.14
C LEU A 201 -7.10 -23.00 -28.59
N GLN A 202 -7.61 -23.76 -29.55
CA GLN A 202 -7.67 -23.34 -30.97
C GLN A 202 -8.52 -22.08 -31.13
N ALA A 203 -9.67 -22.01 -30.48
CA ALA A 203 -10.50 -20.82 -30.50
C ALA A 203 -9.83 -19.59 -29.89
N LEU A 204 -9.06 -19.75 -28.80
CA LEU A 204 -8.27 -18.67 -28.21
C LEU A 204 -7.09 -18.24 -29.10
N PHE A 205 -6.44 -19.18 -29.77
CA PHE A 205 -5.35 -18.87 -30.73
C PHE A 205 -5.83 -18.00 -31.91
N HIS A 206 -7.03 -18.24 -32.39
CA HIS A 206 -7.65 -17.47 -33.48
C HIS A 206 -8.50 -16.29 -32.98
N SER A 207 -8.53 -16.05 -31.66
CA SER A 207 -9.32 -14.95 -31.11
C SER A 207 -8.77 -13.58 -31.58
N ARG A 208 -9.70 -12.66 -31.86
CA ARG A 208 -9.38 -11.24 -32.04
C ARG A 208 -9.47 -10.45 -30.74
N GLU A 209 -9.99 -11.08 -29.69
CA GLU A 209 -10.07 -10.50 -28.34
C GLU A 209 -8.76 -10.74 -27.58
N LEU A 210 -8.60 -10.04 -26.46
CA LEU A 210 -7.49 -10.24 -25.54
C LEU A 210 -7.63 -11.63 -24.90
N VAL A 211 -6.54 -12.39 -24.85
CA VAL A 211 -6.46 -13.67 -24.17
C VAL A 211 -5.80 -13.46 -22.81
N ALA A 212 -6.56 -13.68 -21.76
CA ALA A 212 -6.04 -13.66 -20.39
C ALA A 212 -5.18 -14.90 -20.13
N PHE A 213 -4.09 -14.73 -19.42
CA PHE A 213 -3.29 -15.82 -18.86
C PHE A 213 -3.06 -15.62 -17.37
N ASP A 214 -2.99 -16.72 -16.64
CA ASP A 214 -2.76 -16.75 -15.21
C ASP A 214 -2.07 -18.05 -14.82
N VAL A 215 -1.23 -18.04 -13.79
CA VAL A 215 -0.53 -19.24 -13.32
C VAL A 215 -0.65 -19.43 -11.82
N GLU A 216 -0.81 -20.69 -11.38
CA GLU A 216 -0.70 -21.04 -9.97
C GLU A 216 0.64 -21.71 -9.69
N ASN A 217 1.34 -21.26 -8.66
CA ASN A 217 2.64 -21.78 -8.29
C ASN A 217 2.86 -21.83 -6.78
N VAL A 218 3.74 -22.72 -6.33
CA VAL A 218 4.21 -22.74 -4.94
C VAL A 218 5.51 -21.96 -4.84
N PRO A 219 5.53 -20.85 -4.12
CA PRO A 219 6.76 -20.06 -3.97
C PRO A 219 7.78 -20.82 -3.14
N LYS A 220 8.78 -21.45 -3.77
CA LYS A 220 9.99 -21.98 -3.12
C LYS A 220 11.19 -21.09 -3.45
N GLY A 221 11.55 -20.22 -2.51
CA GLY A 221 12.70 -19.32 -2.66
C GLY A 221 12.43 -18.10 -3.57
N PRO A 222 13.44 -17.28 -3.87
CA PRO A 222 13.28 -16.14 -4.72
C PRO A 222 13.03 -16.58 -6.18
N ASN A 223 11.80 -16.50 -6.64
CA ASN A 223 11.31 -16.56 -8.03
C ASN A 223 11.26 -17.89 -8.79
N ARG A 224 11.51 -19.04 -8.18
CA ARG A 224 11.38 -20.33 -8.87
C ARG A 224 10.54 -21.32 -8.06
N GLY A 225 9.27 -20.96 -7.87
CA GLY A 225 8.32 -21.89 -7.30
C GLY A 225 7.94 -22.98 -8.33
N LYS A 226 7.50 -24.14 -7.83
CA LYS A 226 6.92 -25.18 -8.70
C LYS A 226 5.66 -24.63 -9.36
N LEU A 227 5.63 -24.56 -10.69
CA LEU A 227 4.44 -24.25 -11.46
C LEU A 227 3.45 -25.40 -11.32
N LEU A 228 2.20 -25.10 -10.97
CA LEU A 228 1.16 -26.10 -10.71
C LEU A 228 0.19 -26.22 -11.87
N CYS A 229 -0.30 -25.10 -12.38
CA CYS A 229 -1.18 -25.07 -13.56
C CYS A 229 -1.04 -23.76 -14.33
N VAL A 230 -1.47 -23.78 -15.58
CA VAL A 230 -1.52 -22.64 -16.50
C VAL A 230 -2.93 -22.48 -17.03
N GLY A 231 -3.50 -21.30 -16.86
CA GLY A 231 -4.81 -20.89 -17.36
C GLY A 231 -4.72 -19.97 -18.56
N LEU A 232 -5.61 -20.15 -19.53
CA LEU A 232 -5.84 -19.27 -20.67
C LEU A 232 -7.34 -19.05 -20.84
N GLY A 233 -7.78 -17.84 -21.14
CA GLY A 233 -9.20 -17.56 -21.31
C GLY A 233 -9.52 -16.23 -21.97
N ASP A 234 -10.76 -16.09 -22.38
CA ASP A 234 -11.37 -14.83 -22.86
C ASP A 234 -12.65 -14.53 -22.06
N THR A 235 -13.46 -13.59 -22.48
CA THR A 235 -14.73 -13.26 -21.81
C THR A 235 -15.80 -14.36 -21.92
N ARG A 236 -15.61 -15.38 -22.75
CA ARG A 236 -16.58 -16.40 -23.12
C ARG A 236 -16.21 -17.81 -22.68
N ARG A 237 -14.93 -18.09 -22.47
CA ARG A 237 -14.44 -19.43 -22.13
C ARG A 237 -13.04 -19.38 -21.50
N ALA A 238 -12.68 -20.43 -20.77
CA ALA A 238 -11.31 -20.62 -20.32
C ALA A 238 -10.92 -22.10 -20.24
N VAL A 239 -9.62 -22.35 -20.28
CA VAL A 239 -9.00 -23.65 -20.04
C VAL A 239 -7.90 -23.46 -19.01
N SER A 240 -7.79 -24.39 -18.05
CA SER A 240 -6.66 -24.48 -17.11
C SER A 240 -6.18 -25.92 -17.02
N LEU A 241 -4.89 -26.12 -17.24
CA LEU A 241 -4.27 -27.43 -17.27
C LEU A 241 -3.13 -27.53 -16.26
N ASP A 242 -2.97 -28.70 -15.66
CA ASP A 242 -1.84 -28.97 -14.74
C ASP A 242 -0.50 -28.87 -15.49
N TRP A 243 0.53 -28.42 -14.78
CA TRP A 243 1.88 -28.34 -15.32
C TRP A 243 2.81 -29.39 -14.69
N PRO A 244 3.58 -30.15 -15.49
CA PRO A 244 3.65 -30.13 -16.96
C PRO A 244 2.44 -30.79 -17.63
N ILE A 245 1.96 -30.19 -18.71
CA ILE A 245 0.88 -30.75 -19.52
C ILE A 245 1.35 -32.08 -20.16
N GLN A 246 0.61 -33.15 -19.96
CA GLN A 246 1.02 -34.49 -20.39
C GLN A 246 0.73 -34.72 -21.88
N ARG A 247 -0.43 -34.26 -22.32
CA ARG A 247 -0.86 -34.39 -23.72
C ARG A 247 -0.07 -33.42 -24.61
N LYS A 248 0.81 -33.94 -25.46
CA LYS A 248 1.77 -33.17 -26.26
C LYS A 248 1.10 -32.10 -27.14
N ASP A 249 0.01 -32.45 -27.88
CA ASP A 249 -0.65 -31.50 -28.74
C ASP A 249 -1.28 -30.30 -28.02
N LEU A 250 -1.75 -30.48 -26.77
CA LEU A 250 -2.25 -29.41 -25.90
C LEU A 250 -1.10 -28.55 -25.39
N ARG A 251 -0.02 -29.20 -24.95
CA ARG A 251 1.18 -28.48 -24.49
C ARG A 251 1.76 -27.60 -25.58
N ASP A 252 1.95 -28.15 -26.78
CA ASP A 252 2.50 -27.42 -27.92
C ASP A 252 1.58 -26.24 -28.28
N LEU A 253 0.26 -26.41 -28.21
CA LEU A 253 -0.70 -25.34 -28.48
C LEU A 253 -0.67 -24.24 -27.41
N VAL A 254 -0.58 -24.59 -26.11
CA VAL A 254 -0.43 -23.62 -25.01
C VAL A 254 0.87 -22.82 -25.19
N LEU A 255 2.00 -23.49 -25.44
CA LEU A 255 3.29 -22.85 -25.70
C LEU A 255 3.22 -21.91 -26.91
N HIS A 256 2.56 -22.35 -27.99
CA HIS A 256 2.38 -21.55 -29.20
C HIS A 256 1.53 -20.30 -28.97
N ILE A 257 0.44 -20.40 -28.19
CA ILE A 257 -0.38 -19.24 -27.80
C ILE A 257 0.46 -18.25 -26.98
N LEU A 258 1.20 -18.74 -25.98
CA LEU A 258 2.01 -17.88 -25.10
C LEU A 258 3.15 -17.19 -25.85
N ALA A 259 3.87 -17.90 -26.73
CA ALA A 259 4.99 -17.35 -27.51
C ALA A 259 4.55 -16.51 -28.71
N SER A 260 3.31 -16.61 -29.19
CA SER A 260 2.86 -15.88 -30.39
C SER A 260 2.69 -14.37 -30.13
N PRO A 261 3.40 -13.47 -30.84
CA PRO A 261 3.18 -12.03 -30.74
C PRO A 261 1.83 -11.58 -31.36
N ARG A 262 1.20 -12.42 -32.18
CA ARG A 262 -0.08 -12.13 -32.83
C ARG A 262 -1.25 -12.26 -31.89
N VAL A 263 -1.18 -13.18 -30.93
CA VAL A 263 -2.18 -13.33 -29.87
C VAL A 263 -1.91 -12.25 -28.82
N LYS A 264 -2.77 -11.25 -28.71
CA LYS A 264 -2.65 -10.21 -27.68
C LYS A 264 -3.08 -10.75 -26.34
N LYS A 265 -2.16 -10.70 -25.38
CA LYS A 265 -2.37 -11.25 -24.04
C LYS A 265 -2.56 -10.17 -22.99
N LEU A 266 -3.29 -10.52 -21.96
CA LEU A 266 -3.50 -9.70 -20.77
C LEU A 266 -3.36 -10.54 -19.49
N ALA A 267 -3.08 -9.86 -18.37
CA ALA A 267 -3.01 -10.50 -17.05
C ALA A 267 -3.47 -9.55 -15.95
N GLN A 268 -3.51 -10.04 -14.72
CA GLN A 268 -3.64 -9.24 -13.51
C GLN A 268 -2.30 -9.25 -12.76
N PHE A 269 -1.51 -8.18 -12.84
CA PHE A 269 -0.14 -8.15 -12.35
C PHE A 269 0.76 -9.20 -13.02
N GLY A 270 0.64 -9.32 -14.33
CA GLY A 270 1.33 -10.33 -15.15
C GLY A 270 2.85 -10.34 -15.06
N GLN A 271 3.47 -9.35 -14.42
CA GLN A 271 4.88 -9.40 -14.03
C GLN A 271 5.22 -10.66 -13.22
N HIS A 272 4.28 -11.14 -12.38
CA HIS A 272 4.47 -12.37 -11.62
C HIS A 272 4.43 -13.58 -12.57
N ASP A 273 3.37 -13.69 -13.35
CA ASP A 273 3.10 -14.83 -14.22
C ASP A 273 4.17 -15.00 -15.30
N VAL A 274 4.54 -13.90 -15.98
CA VAL A 274 5.63 -13.90 -16.96
C VAL A 274 6.92 -14.44 -16.35
N THR A 275 7.32 -13.95 -15.17
CA THR A 275 8.59 -14.41 -14.55
C THR A 275 8.53 -15.85 -14.05
N VAL A 276 7.35 -16.36 -13.67
CA VAL A 276 7.16 -17.77 -13.32
C VAL A 276 7.23 -18.66 -14.56
N LEU A 277 6.55 -18.30 -15.64
CA LEU A 277 6.57 -19.03 -16.91
C LEU A 277 8.00 -19.11 -17.49
N GLU A 278 8.70 -17.98 -17.53
CA GLU A 278 10.10 -17.93 -18.00
C GLU A 278 11.07 -18.78 -17.16
N ALA A 279 10.82 -18.88 -15.85
CA ALA A 279 11.60 -19.76 -14.98
C ALA A 279 11.37 -21.26 -15.25
N HIS A 280 10.35 -21.59 -16.07
CA HIS A 280 10.03 -22.93 -16.55
C HIS A 280 10.22 -23.05 -18.07
N ASP A 281 11.08 -22.19 -18.65
CA ASP A 281 11.43 -22.17 -20.06
C ASP A 281 10.23 -21.93 -21.00
N VAL A 282 9.20 -21.21 -20.53
CA VAL A 282 8.02 -20.81 -21.30
C VAL A 282 8.13 -19.34 -21.66
N GLU A 283 8.26 -19.08 -22.95
CA GLU A 283 8.32 -17.72 -23.49
C GLU A 283 6.93 -17.08 -23.53
N VAL A 284 6.83 -15.79 -23.16
CA VAL A 284 5.60 -15.01 -23.24
C VAL A 284 5.83 -13.78 -24.11
N CYS A 285 5.25 -13.79 -25.32
CA CYS A 285 5.22 -12.66 -26.25
C CYS A 285 3.81 -12.09 -26.36
N GLY A 286 3.66 -10.86 -26.90
CA GLY A 286 2.35 -10.26 -27.14
C GLY A 286 1.56 -9.92 -25.85
N TYR A 287 2.21 -9.83 -24.70
CA TYR A 287 1.61 -9.30 -23.47
C TYR A 287 1.48 -7.79 -23.57
N THR A 288 0.24 -7.29 -23.75
CA THR A 288 -0.06 -5.91 -24.14
C THR A 288 -0.92 -5.15 -23.15
N GLU A 289 -1.58 -5.84 -22.23
CA GLU A 289 -2.53 -5.24 -21.29
C GLU A 289 -2.43 -5.86 -19.89
N ASP A 290 -2.72 -5.04 -18.82
CA ASP A 290 -2.72 -5.50 -17.43
C ASP A 290 -3.81 -4.78 -16.61
N THR A 291 -4.71 -5.54 -16.02
CA THR A 291 -5.85 -5.00 -15.27
C THR A 291 -5.46 -4.33 -13.95
N LEU A 292 -4.31 -4.68 -13.35
CA LEU A 292 -3.85 -4.01 -12.12
C LEU A 292 -3.52 -2.53 -12.36
N PRO A 293 -2.62 -2.15 -13.29
CA PRO A 293 -2.37 -0.73 -13.59
C PRO A 293 -3.58 -0.02 -14.19
N MET A 294 -4.49 -0.70 -14.91
CA MET A 294 -5.76 -0.10 -15.35
C MET A 294 -6.55 0.41 -14.15
N HIS A 295 -6.87 -0.47 -13.22
CA HIS A 295 -7.67 -0.11 -12.05
C HIS A 295 -6.92 0.82 -11.08
N GLN A 296 -5.59 0.73 -10.97
CA GLN A 296 -4.79 1.68 -10.20
C GLN A 296 -4.85 3.10 -10.77
N THR A 297 -4.96 3.23 -12.08
CA THR A 297 -5.09 4.53 -12.75
C THR A 297 -6.48 5.12 -12.56
N LEU A 298 -7.53 4.31 -12.69
CA LEU A 298 -8.93 4.76 -12.50
C LEU A 298 -9.27 5.05 -11.04
N ALA A 299 -8.73 4.26 -10.09
CA ALA A 299 -9.12 4.31 -8.69
C ALA A 299 -7.90 4.30 -7.73
N PRO A 300 -6.98 5.29 -7.83
CA PRO A 300 -5.72 5.30 -7.07
C PRO A 300 -5.92 5.41 -5.55
N GLU A 301 -7.09 5.81 -5.09
CA GLU A 301 -7.44 5.92 -3.66
C GLU A 301 -7.89 4.61 -3.02
N MET A 302 -8.19 3.57 -3.79
CA MET A 302 -8.58 2.25 -3.29
C MET A 302 -7.39 1.44 -2.80
N THR A 303 -6.80 1.83 -1.66
CA THR A 303 -5.55 1.24 -1.13
C THR A 303 -5.75 0.26 0.02
N GLN A 304 -7.00 -0.03 0.41
CA GLN A 304 -7.28 -0.96 1.51
C GLN A 304 -7.01 -2.40 1.08
N LYS A 305 -6.32 -3.15 1.95
CA LYS A 305 -6.05 -4.57 1.69
C LYS A 305 -7.38 -5.33 1.49
N LYS A 306 -7.48 -6.18 0.47
CA LYS A 306 -8.65 -6.97 0.08
C LYS A 306 -9.85 -6.17 -0.49
N LEU A 307 -9.82 -4.85 -0.46
CA LEU A 307 -10.83 -3.95 -1.03
C LEU A 307 -10.20 -2.95 -2.01
N GLY A 308 -8.95 -3.15 -2.42
CA GLY A 308 -8.25 -2.26 -3.34
C GLY A 308 -8.35 -2.76 -4.78
N HIS A 309 -7.22 -3.22 -5.28
CA HIS A 309 -7.07 -3.66 -6.67
C HIS A 309 -7.06 -5.21 -6.79
N ASP A 310 -7.69 -5.92 -5.84
CA ASP A 310 -7.86 -7.38 -5.89
C ASP A 310 -8.76 -7.76 -7.07
N LEU A 311 -8.35 -8.77 -7.86
CA LEU A 311 -9.04 -9.17 -9.08
C LEU A 311 -10.52 -9.49 -8.86
N GLY A 312 -10.82 -10.32 -7.87
CA GLY A 312 -12.19 -10.70 -7.56
C GLY A 312 -13.01 -9.54 -7.01
N PHE A 313 -12.39 -8.59 -6.29
CA PHE A 313 -13.08 -7.40 -5.80
C PHE A 313 -13.44 -6.45 -6.95
N VAL A 314 -12.51 -6.21 -7.87
CA VAL A 314 -12.77 -5.39 -9.08
C VAL A 314 -13.88 -6.02 -9.91
N GLY A 315 -13.86 -7.34 -10.10
CA GLY A 315 -14.94 -8.06 -10.78
C GLY A 315 -16.30 -7.87 -10.08
N CYS A 316 -16.34 -7.84 -8.75
CA CYS A 316 -17.57 -7.59 -8.02
C CYS A 316 -18.05 -6.13 -8.08
N ILE A 317 -17.25 -5.18 -8.51
CA ILE A 317 -17.71 -3.80 -8.76
C ILE A 317 -18.53 -3.76 -10.05
N HIS A 318 -17.97 -4.28 -11.14
CA HIS A 318 -18.58 -4.22 -12.48
C HIS A 318 -19.64 -5.31 -12.70
N PHE A 319 -19.45 -6.50 -12.11
CA PHE A 319 -20.30 -7.66 -12.30
C PHE A 319 -20.91 -8.15 -10.97
N HIS A 320 -22.02 -8.85 -11.05
CA HIS A 320 -22.63 -9.49 -9.87
C HIS A 320 -22.11 -10.92 -9.65
N MET A 321 -20.88 -11.18 -10.07
CA MET A 321 -20.25 -12.49 -9.89
C MET A 321 -19.97 -12.81 -8.42
N PRO A 322 -20.07 -14.07 -7.99
CA PRO A 322 -19.71 -14.46 -6.64
C PRO A 322 -18.21 -14.28 -6.38
N ARG A 323 -17.86 -14.02 -5.12
CA ARG A 323 -16.47 -13.89 -4.65
C ARG A 323 -15.84 -15.29 -4.51
N TYR A 324 -15.51 -15.93 -5.61
CA TYR A 324 -14.95 -17.28 -5.67
C TYR A 324 -13.59 -17.46 -4.99
N LYS A 325 -12.85 -16.38 -4.73
CA LYS A 325 -11.57 -16.42 -4.00
C LYS A 325 -11.72 -16.82 -2.51
N THR A 326 -12.92 -16.73 -1.95
CA THR A 326 -13.19 -17.18 -0.58
C THR A 326 -13.33 -18.69 -0.49
N GLU A 327 -13.82 -19.32 -1.53
CA GLU A 327 -14.01 -20.76 -1.62
C GLU A 327 -12.66 -21.49 -1.58
N PHE A 328 -11.59 -20.87 -2.10
CA PHE A 328 -10.25 -21.44 -2.25
C PHE A 328 -9.24 -21.09 -1.15
N GLY A 329 -9.64 -20.46 -0.04
CA GLY A 329 -8.76 -20.16 1.08
C GLY A 329 -8.05 -18.81 1.03
N GLY A 330 -8.38 -17.95 0.08
CA GLY A 330 -7.89 -16.56 -0.01
C GLY A 330 -6.39 -16.46 -0.31
N ASP A 331 -5.69 -15.48 0.28
CA ASP A 331 -4.26 -15.17 0.05
C ASP A 331 -3.26 -16.21 0.65
N ASP A 332 -3.71 -17.36 1.14
CA ASP A 332 -2.81 -18.35 1.76
C ASP A 332 -2.26 -19.31 0.70
N VAL A 333 -1.16 -18.89 0.08
CA VAL A 333 -0.45 -19.68 -0.95
C VAL A 333 0.00 -21.07 -0.51
N THR A 334 0.07 -21.35 0.82
CA THR A 334 0.41 -22.69 1.31
C THR A 334 -0.71 -23.69 1.06
N LYS A 335 -1.93 -23.21 0.90
CA LYS A 335 -3.10 -24.02 0.58
C LYS A 335 -3.14 -24.46 -0.89
N TYR A 336 -2.47 -23.75 -1.80
CA TYR A 336 -2.46 -24.11 -3.22
C TYR A 336 -1.79 -25.46 -3.50
N GLU A 337 -0.75 -25.82 -2.73
CA GLU A 337 -0.07 -27.11 -2.87
C GLU A 337 -0.92 -28.29 -2.35
N THR A 338 -1.76 -28.05 -1.34
CA THR A 338 -2.58 -29.07 -0.67
C THR A 338 -4.02 -29.11 -1.15
N ALA A 339 -4.43 -28.13 -1.96
CA ALA A 339 -5.78 -28.07 -2.51
C ALA A 339 -6.03 -29.16 -3.56
N ASP A 340 -7.29 -29.50 -3.75
CA ASP A 340 -7.71 -30.38 -4.84
C ASP A 340 -7.24 -29.81 -6.18
N PRO A 341 -6.55 -30.59 -7.03
CA PRO A 341 -6.08 -30.12 -8.32
C PRO A 341 -7.21 -29.61 -9.23
N GLU A 342 -8.39 -30.22 -9.19
CA GLU A 342 -9.54 -29.79 -10.00
C GLU A 342 -10.08 -28.44 -9.54
N GLU A 343 -10.28 -28.26 -8.22
CA GLU A 343 -10.70 -26.96 -7.67
C GLU A 343 -9.69 -25.86 -8.01
N ARG A 344 -8.39 -26.15 -7.93
CA ARG A 344 -7.33 -25.20 -8.30
C ARG A 344 -7.41 -24.80 -9.77
N LYS A 345 -7.62 -25.73 -10.69
CA LYS A 345 -7.76 -25.45 -12.14
C LYS A 345 -9.02 -24.65 -12.44
N VAL A 346 -10.14 -24.97 -11.82
CA VAL A 346 -11.38 -24.18 -11.95
C VAL A 346 -11.17 -22.76 -11.43
N TYR A 347 -10.48 -22.59 -10.29
CA TYR A 347 -10.13 -21.30 -9.74
C TYR A 347 -9.27 -20.48 -10.71
N ASN A 348 -8.17 -21.03 -11.21
CA ASN A 348 -7.27 -20.41 -12.17
C ASN A 348 -7.98 -20.02 -13.49
N ALA A 349 -8.86 -20.90 -14.02
CA ALA A 349 -9.67 -20.60 -15.19
C ALA A 349 -10.65 -19.42 -14.94
N ARG A 350 -11.26 -19.34 -13.74
CA ARG A 350 -12.12 -18.22 -13.33
C ARG A 350 -11.32 -16.93 -13.19
N ASP A 351 -10.06 -16.98 -12.75
CA ASP A 351 -9.17 -15.81 -12.72
C ASP A 351 -8.91 -15.29 -14.14
N CYS A 352 -8.69 -16.15 -15.15
CA CYS A 352 -8.58 -15.74 -16.54
C CYS A 352 -9.85 -15.07 -17.07
N ILE A 353 -11.03 -15.66 -16.83
CA ILE A 353 -12.32 -15.07 -17.24
C ILE A 353 -12.53 -13.71 -16.57
N THR A 354 -12.29 -13.62 -15.26
CA THR A 354 -12.47 -12.38 -14.49
C THR A 354 -11.52 -11.29 -14.99
N THR A 355 -10.28 -11.65 -15.29
CA THR A 355 -9.27 -10.73 -15.85
C THR A 355 -9.73 -10.19 -17.22
N ALA A 356 -10.24 -11.06 -18.10
CA ALA A 356 -10.74 -10.64 -19.41
C ALA A 356 -11.98 -9.74 -19.32
N LEU A 357 -12.93 -10.08 -18.45
CA LEU A 357 -14.12 -9.27 -18.19
C LEU A 357 -13.76 -7.89 -17.63
N ASN A 358 -12.92 -7.85 -16.58
CA ASN A 358 -12.45 -6.60 -15.98
C ASN A 358 -11.72 -5.73 -17.01
N ALA A 359 -10.86 -6.31 -17.83
CA ALA A 359 -10.12 -5.55 -18.85
C ALA A 359 -11.05 -4.85 -19.83
N ARG A 360 -12.13 -5.51 -20.25
CA ARG A 360 -13.12 -4.93 -21.15
C ARG A 360 -13.74 -3.65 -20.57
N GLU A 361 -14.21 -3.71 -19.31
CA GLU A 361 -14.84 -2.57 -18.67
C GLU A 361 -13.81 -1.46 -18.37
N LEU A 362 -12.67 -1.80 -17.76
CA LEU A 362 -11.64 -0.84 -17.39
C LEU A 362 -11.02 -0.13 -18.61
N LEU A 363 -10.81 -0.84 -19.74
CA LEU A 363 -10.36 -0.23 -20.98
C LEU A 363 -11.42 0.69 -21.60
N GLY A 364 -12.70 0.35 -21.45
CA GLY A 364 -13.81 1.23 -21.82
C GLY A 364 -13.71 2.56 -21.09
N GLU A 365 -13.70 2.51 -19.77
CA GLU A 365 -13.60 3.70 -18.89
C GLU A 365 -12.33 4.53 -19.17
N LEU A 366 -11.18 3.87 -19.32
CA LEU A 366 -9.91 4.57 -19.58
C LEU A 366 -9.91 5.33 -20.92
N LYS A 367 -10.55 4.77 -21.96
CA LYS A 367 -10.61 5.41 -23.29
C LYS A 367 -11.51 6.64 -23.35
N GLU A 368 -12.40 6.81 -22.37
CA GLU A 368 -13.23 8.02 -22.23
C GLU A 368 -12.38 9.25 -21.83
N ASP A 369 -11.23 9.05 -21.16
CA ASP A 369 -10.32 10.12 -20.71
C ASP A 369 -8.90 9.89 -21.30
N PRO A 370 -8.47 10.69 -22.29
CA PRO A 370 -7.14 10.55 -22.90
C PRO A 370 -5.97 10.70 -21.92
N VAL A 371 -6.13 11.49 -20.84
CA VAL A 371 -5.10 11.66 -19.80
C VAL A 371 -4.96 10.37 -19.00
N LEU A 372 -6.08 9.80 -18.54
CA LEU A 372 -6.07 8.53 -17.80
C LEU A 372 -5.55 7.39 -18.70
N PHE A 373 -5.97 7.33 -19.95
CA PHE A 373 -5.45 6.33 -20.88
C PHE A 373 -3.94 6.47 -21.08
N GLY A 374 -3.43 7.70 -21.24
CA GLY A 374 -1.99 7.99 -21.32
C GLY A 374 -1.23 7.53 -20.08
N LEU A 375 -1.74 7.82 -18.89
CA LEU A 375 -1.17 7.38 -17.61
C LEU A 375 -1.15 5.86 -17.45
N TYR A 376 -2.21 5.19 -17.90
CA TYR A 376 -2.24 3.73 -17.93
C TYR A 376 -1.17 3.16 -18.86
N ARG A 377 -1.08 3.67 -20.11
CA ARG A 377 -0.08 3.21 -21.09
C ARG A 377 1.35 3.42 -20.59
N GLU A 378 1.63 4.54 -19.93
CA GLU A 378 2.90 4.79 -19.26
C GLU A 378 3.17 3.76 -18.15
N SER A 379 2.19 3.52 -17.27
CA SER A 379 2.30 2.55 -16.18
C SER A 379 2.55 1.14 -16.69
N PHE A 380 1.88 0.74 -17.79
CA PHE A 380 2.10 -0.54 -18.44
C PHE A 380 3.53 -0.65 -19.02
N ALA A 381 4.00 0.37 -19.74
CA ALA A 381 5.36 0.40 -20.30
C ALA A 381 6.43 0.30 -19.20
N LEU A 382 6.27 1.03 -18.09
CA LEU A 382 7.12 0.92 -16.91
C LEU A 382 7.05 -0.49 -16.28
N GLY A 383 5.90 -1.13 -16.32
CA GLY A 383 5.72 -2.53 -15.90
C GLY A 383 6.57 -3.50 -16.71
N GLN A 384 6.69 -3.30 -18.03
CA GLN A 384 7.57 -4.10 -18.89
C GLN A 384 9.06 -3.92 -18.52
N ILE A 385 9.48 -2.69 -18.19
CA ILE A 385 10.82 -2.41 -17.70
C ILE A 385 11.05 -3.08 -16.33
N ALA A 386 10.06 -3.05 -15.45
CA ALA A 386 10.12 -3.72 -14.16
C ALA A 386 10.26 -5.25 -14.30
N ILE A 387 9.68 -5.88 -15.34
CA ILE A 387 9.93 -7.29 -15.68
C ILE A 387 11.41 -7.50 -16.04
N LYS A 388 12.02 -6.66 -16.89
CA LYS A 388 13.45 -6.73 -17.22
C LYS A 388 14.31 -6.58 -15.97
N MET A 389 14.03 -5.59 -15.11
CA MET A 389 14.72 -5.38 -13.82
C MET A 389 14.62 -6.61 -12.93
N ARG A 390 13.44 -7.22 -12.86
CA ARG A 390 13.21 -8.42 -12.07
C ARG A 390 13.95 -9.63 -12.63
N ARG A 391 14.02 -9.81 -13.96
CA ARG A 391 14.83 -10.87 -14.61
C ARG A 391 16.30 -10.78 -14.23
N VAL A 392 16.86 -9.58 -14.23
CA VAL A 392 18.25 -9.34 -13.83
C VAL A 392 18.39 -9.56 -12.32
N GLY A 393 17.60 -8.90 -11.49
CA GLY A 393 17.72 -8.92 -10.03
C GLY A 393 19.03 -8.31 -9.50
N LEU A 394 19.25 -8.38 -8.18
CA LEU A 394 20.45 -7.87 -7.51
C LEU A 394 21.28 -9.04 -6.96
N LEU A 395 22.58 -9.06 -7.28
CA LEU A 395 23.50 -10.09 -6.80
C LEU A 395 23.85 -9.85 -5.33
N ALA A 396 23.59 -10.86 -4.48
CA ALA A 396 23.95 -10.87 -3.06
C ALA A 396 25.23 -11.71 -2.82
N ASP A 397 26.15 -11.17 -2.02
CA ASP A 397 27.40 -11.82 -1.61
C ASP A 397 27.17 -12.61 -0.32
N SER A 398 27.37 -13.93 -0.37
CA SER A 398 27.21 -14.84 0.78
C SER A 398 28.18 -14.55 1.91
N SER A 399 29.44 -14.18 1.62
CA SER A 399 30.46 -13.88 2.63
C SER A 399 30.09 -12.63 3.45
N ARG A 400 29.58 -11.60 2.79
CA ARG A 400 29.06 -10.38 3.42
C ARG A 400 27.80 -10.67 4.24
N TYR A 401 26.91 -11.54 3.74
CA TYR A 401 25.73 -11.99 4.48
C TYR A 401 26.14 -12.66 5.81
N VAL A 402 27.05 -13.65 5.76
CA VAL A 402 27.52 -14.39 6.94
C VAL A 402 28.18 -13.44 7.95
N ARG A 403 29.03 -12.52 7.48
CA ARG A 403 29.66 -11.50 8.32
C ARG A 403 28.61 -10.62 9.04
N HIS A 404 27.56 -10.19 8.35
CA HIS A 404 26.51 -9.36 8.93
C HIS A 404 25.67 -10.15 9.94
N GLU A 405 25.28 -11.39 9.62
CA GLU A 405 24.54 -12.25 10.57
C GLU A 405 25.34 -12.45 11.86
N TYR A 406 26.65 -12.73 11.76
CA TYR A 406 27.51 -12.86 12.92
C TYR A 406 27.53 -11.60 13.80
N ILE A 407 27.76 -10.42 13.19
CA ILE A 407 27.83 -9.14 13.91
C ILE A 407 26.49 -8.82 14.59
N LEU A 408 25.39 -8.91 13.86
CA LEU A 408 24.06 -8.57 14.34
C LEU A 408 23.60 -9.54 15.44
N ARG A 409 23.83 -10.83 15.26
CA ARG A 409 23.51 -11.88 16.23
C ARG A 409 24.28 -11.70 17.55
N ARG A 410 25.58 -11.42 17.46
CA ARG A 410 26.43 -11.16 18.64
C ARG A 410 25.94 -9.94 19.42
N ARG A 411 25.62 -8.84 18.73
CA ARG A 411 25.13 -7.60 19.37
C ARG A 411 23.74 -7.75 19.97
N GLN A 412 22.82 -8.39 19.27
CA GLN A 412 21.48 -8.69 19.81
C GLN A 412 21.57 -9.55 21.07
N ARG A 413 22.39 -10.62 21.05
CA ARG A 413 22.61 -11.50 22.19
C ARG A 413 23.22 -10.74 23.38
N ARG A 414 24.14 -9.80 23.14
CA ARG A 414 24.74 -8.99 24.19
C ARG A 414 23.69 -8.11 24.88
N ALA A 415 22.91 -7.35 24.12
CA ALA A 415 21.83 -6.52 24.66
C ALA A 415 20.78 -7.36 25.42
N GLY A 416 20.38 -8.49 24.85
CA GLY A 416 19.42 -9.41 25.47
C GLY A 416 19.93 -10.03 26.76
N ARG A 417 21.21 -10.43 26.85
CA ARG A 417 21.83 -10.97 28.09
C ARG A 417 21.85 -9.91 29.20
N LEU A 418 22.16 -8.65 28.87
CA LEU A 418 22.17 -7.59 29.88
C LEU A 418 20.74 -7.32 30.39
N LEU A 419 19.73 -7.24 29.49
CA LEU A 419 18.34 -7.10 29.92
C LEU A 419 17.85 -8.27 30.78
N LYS A 420 18.23 -9.53 30.43
CA LYS A 420 17.89 -10.72 31.24
C LYS A 420 18.52 -10.66 32.63
N ARG A 421 19.78 -10.21 32.76
CA ARG A 421 20.45 -10.04 34.06
C ARG A 421 19.72 -9.00 34.91
N ILE A 422 19.35 -7.85 34.33
CA ILE A 422 18.61 -6.81 35.06
C ILE A 422 17.24 -7.35 35.49
N ALA A 423 16.50 -7.97 34.57
CA ALA A 423 15.19 -8.55 34.84
C ALA A 423 15.25 -9.61 35.97
N LYS A 424 16.29 -10.49 35.98
CA LYS A 424 16.50 -11.47 37.03
C LYS A 424 16.68 -10.80 38.42
N LYS A 425 17.50 -9.72 38.49
CA LYS A 425 17.67 -8.93 39.72
C LYS A 425 16.37 -8.27 40.18
N LEU A 426 15.44 -7.98 39.28
CA LEU A 426 14.12 -7.41 39.56
C LEU A 426 13.03 -8.48 39.80
N GLY A 427 13.43 -9.75 39.95
CA GLY A 427 12.55 -10.86 40.33
C GLY A 427 11.78 -11.53 39.19
N PHE A 428 12.26 -11.45 37.95
CA PHE A 428 11.74 -12.29 36.89
C PHE A 428 12.42 -13.66 36.89
N LYS A 429 11.64 -14.73 36.97
CA LYS A 429 12.17 -16.11 36.84
C LYS A 429 12.68 -16.33 35.42
N GLU A 430 11.86 -15.97 34.44
CA GLU A 430 12.19 -16.00 33.02
C GLU A 430 11.86 -14.65 32.36
N PHE A 431 12.75 -14.20 31.48
CA PHE A 431 12.58 -12.95 30.78
C PHE A 431 13.00 -13.06 29.32
N ASN A 432 12.07 -12.78 28.41
CA ASN A 432 12.32 -12.67 26.96
C ASN A 432 12.33 -11.19 26.53
N PRO A 433 13.49 -10.61 26.16
CA PRO A 433 13.60 -9.24 25.68
C PRO A 433 12.78 -8.92 24.42
N GLY A 434 12.32 -9.94 23.69
CA GLY A 434 11.44 -9.81 22.52
C GLY A 434 9.95 -9.75 22.86
N SER A 435 9.57 -10.11 24.09
CA SER A 435 8.18 -10.16 24.52
C SER A 435 7.66 -8.78 24.94
N GLY A 436 6.68 -8.25 24.19
CA GLY A 436 6.03 -6.98 24.52
C GLY A 436 5.40 -6.96 25.91
N PRO A 437 4.60 -7.97 26.31
CA PRO A 437 4.02 -8.05 27.65
C PRO A 437 5.06 -8.07 28.77
N GLN A 438 6.16 -8.82 28.61
CA GLN A 438 7.22 -8.90 29.63
C GLN A 438 8.01 -7.59 29.74
N LEU A 439 8.24 -6.90 28.62
CA LEU A 439 8.81 -5.54 28.64
C LEU A 439 7.88 -4.54 29.33
N GLN A 440 6.57 -4.60 29.09
CA GLN A 440 5.60 -3.76 29.80
C GLN A 440 5.63 -4.04 31.31
N ALA A 441 5.71 -5.31 31.73
CA ALA A 441 5.86 -5.68 33.15
C ALA A 441 7.18 -5.15 33.72
N LEU A 442 8.29 -5.19 32.99
CA LEU A 442 9.57 -4.65 33.42
C LEU A 442 9.48 -3.14 33.69
N PHE A 443 9.03 -2.37 32.66
CA PHE A 443 9.02 -0.90 32.79
C PHE A 443 7.93 -0.40 33.75
N PHE A 444 6.70 -0.86 33.62
CA PHE A 444 5.55 -0.27 34.33
C PHE A 444 5.28 -0.93 35.67
N LYS A 445 5.53 -2.24 35.85
CA LYS A 445 5.31 -2.91 37.15
C LYS A 445 6.57 -2.92 38.00
N LYS A 446 7.75 -3.29 37.46
CA LYS A 446 8.98 -3.44 38.27
C LYS A 446 9.74 -2.14 38.42
N LEU A 447 9.95 -1.39 37.36
CA LEU A 447 10.64 -0.09 37.39
C LEU A 447 9.71 1.06 37.78
N ARG A 448 8.39 0.82 37.84
CA ARG A 448 7.35 1.81 38.19
C ARG A 448 7.40 3.10 37.38
N VAL A 449 7.65 2.95 36.07
CA VAL A 449 7.60 4.07 35.11
C VAL A 449 6.14 4.42 34.83
N VAL A 450 5.80 5.71 34.89
CA VAL A 450 4.47 6.20 34.48
C VAL A 450 4.39 6.17 32.97
N PRO A 451 3.36 5.52 32.37
CA PRO A 451 3.22 5.48 30.92
C PRO A 451 2.93 6.87 30.35
N SER A 452 3.78 7.34 29.42
CA SER A 452 3.57 8.61 28.70
C SER A 452 2.64 8.47 27.49
N ARG A 453 2.40 7.25 27.02
CA ARG A 453 1.57 6.95 25.84
C ARG A 453 0.85 5.62 25.97
N TYR A 454 -0.33 5.56 25.35
CA TYR A 454 -1.17 4.35 25.27
C TYR A 454 -1.43 3.95 23.83
N SER A 455 -1.65 2.68 23.58
CA SER A 455 -2.02 2.16 22.25
C SER A 455 -3.46 2.52 21.93
N LYS A 456 -3.70 3.25 20.84
CA LYS A 456 -5.06 3.58 20.37
C LYS A 456 -5.93 2.33 20.08
N LYS A 457 -5.28 1.19 19.75
CA LYS A 457 -5.99 -0.06 19.40
C LYS A 457 -6.37 -0.90 20.62
N THR A 458 -5.53 -0.89 21.66
CA THR A 458 -5.69 -1.83 22.80
C THR A 458 -5.83 -1.17 24.15
N GLY A 459 -5.73 0.16 24.25
CA GLY A 459 -5.73 0.91 25.52
C GLY A 459 -4.53 0.62 26.43
N LYS A 460 -3.63 -0.29 26.07
CA LYS A 460 -2.49 -0.69 26.92
C LYS A 460 -1.34 0.31 26.81
N PRO A 461 -0.53 0.47 27.88
CA PRO A 461 0.67 1.31 27.85
C PRO A 461 1.60 0.95 26.70
N SER A 462 2.11 1.95 25.98
CA SER A 462 2.93 1.77 24.78
C SER A 462 4.41 1.85 25.10
N LEU A 463 5.20 0.90 24.58
CA LEU A 463 6.67 0.92 24.55
C LEU A 463 7.19 1.02 23.11
N LYS A 464 6.48 1.77 22.25
CA LYS A 464 7.00 2.11 20.90
C LYS A 464 8.29 2.92 21.03
N GLU A 465 9.02 3.05 19.93
CA GLU A 465 10.32 3.71 19.86
C GLU A 465 10.33 5.10 20.53
N GLU A 466 9.35 5.94 20.22
CA GLU A 466 9.21 7.28 20.79
C GLU A 466 9.05 7.28 22.33
N ALA A 467 8.29 6.32 22.87
CA ALA A 467 8.13 6.19 24.33
C ALA A 467 9.45 5.74 25.01
N LEU A 468 10.21 4.85 24.35
CA LEU A 468 11.51 4.41 24.85
C LEU A 468 12.60 5.50 24.74
N LEU A 469 12.56 6.32 23.67
CA LEU A 469 13.47 7.46 23.51
C LEU A 469 13.28 8.48 24.64
N ALA A 470 12.04 8.79 24.99
CA ALA A 470 11.73 9.68 26.11
C ALA A 470 12.24 9.15 27.48
N LEU A 471 12.46 7.84 27.62
CA LEU A 471 13.00 7.24 28.84
C LEU A 471 14.54 7.24 28.91
N LEU A 472 15.24 7.67 27.86
CA LEU A 472 16.71 7.71 27.86
C LEU A 472 17.29 8.71 28.88
N THR A 473 16.58 9.79 29.13
CA THR A 473 16.91 10.87 30.06
C THR A 473 16.15 10.77 31.39
N HIS A 474 15.55 9.61 31.71
CA HIS A 474 14.80 9.41 32.94
C HIS A 474 15.72 9.55 34.18
N PRO A 475 15.26 10.24 35.26
CA PRO A 475 16.07 10.46 36.47
C PRO A 475 16.65 9.19 37.09
N LYS A 476 15.92 8.07 37.02
CA LYS A 476 16.44 6.76 37.45
C LYS A 476 17.32 6.19 36.35
N GLU A 477 18.63 6.18 36.53
CA GLU A 477 19.63 5.68 35.55
C GLU A 477 19.29 4.27 35.04
N LEU A 478 18.80 3.37 35.93
CA LEU A 478 18.42 2.02 35.54
C LEU A 478 17.30 2.00 34.48
N VAL A 479 16.35 2.93 34.54
CA VAL A 479 15.28 3.06 33.54
C VAL A 479 15.87 3.45 32.19
N GLY A 480 16.73 4.47 32.13
CA GLY A 480 17.42 4.90 30.91
C GLY A 480 18.30 3.79 30.31
N MET A 481 18.97 3.00 31.17
CA MET A 481 19.76 1.85 30.74
C MET A 481 18.88 0.76 30.13
N CYS A 482 17.76 0.39 30.77
CA CYS A 482 16.80 -0.56 30.22
C CYS A 482 16.20 -0.10 28.88
N ALA A 483 15.88 1.20 28.76
CA ALA A 483 15.38 1.79 27.52
C ALA A 483 16.42 1.70 26.40
N ARG A 484 17.68 2.09 26.64
CA ARG A 484 18.80 1.95 25.68
C ARG A 484 19.00 0.51 25.21
N LEU A 485 19.02 -0.45 26.15
CA LEU A 485 19.19 -1.87 25.82
C LEU A 485 18.01 -2.43 25.02
N THR A 486 16.78 -2.01 25.34
CA THR A 486 15.56 -2.43 24.63
C THR A 486 15.56 -1.89 23.18
N LEU A 487 15.90 -0.60 22.98
CA LEU A 487 16.05 0.01 21.67
C LEU A 487 17.14 -0.70 20.86
N ALA A 488 18.30 -0.95 21.48
CA ALA A 488 19.39 -1.68 20.84
C ALA A 488 18.96 -3.10 20.44
N TYR A 489 18.34 -3.86 21.34
CA TYR A 489 17.87 -5.22 21.05
C TYR A 489 16.90 -5.25 19.88
N ARG A 490 15.91 -4.37 19.86
CA ARG A 490 14.90 -4.25 18.78
C ARG A 490 15.53 -3.84 17.45
N ARG A 491 16.48 -2.90 17.47
CA ARG A 491 17.24 -2.49 16.28
C ARG A 491 17.95 -3.69 15.66
N TRP A 492 18.70 -4.45 16.45
CA TRP A 492 19.42 -5.63 15.95
C TRP A 492 18.46 -6.73 15.46
N GLN A 493 17.36 -6.92 16.15
CA GLN A 493 16.29 -7.85 15.74
C GLN A 493 15.69 -7.45 14.39
N LYS A 494 15.39 -6.16 14.18
CA LYS A 494 14.85 -5.64 12.93
C LYS A 494 15.84 -5.83 11.77
N LEU A 495 17.11 -5.48 11.97
CA LEU A 495 18.17 -5.67 10.95
C LEU A 495 18.34 -7.14 10.58
N ARG A 496 18.33 -8.04 11.56
CA ARG A 496 18.35 -9.49 11.30
C ARG A 496 17.10 -9.96 10.56
N GLY A 497 15.96 -9.36 10.82
CA GLY A 497 14.72 -9.62 10.08
C GLY A 497 14.82 -9.27 8.61
N PHE A 498 15.50 -8.18 8.25
CA PHE A 498 15.82 -7.85 6.86
C PHE A 498 16.81 -8.85 6.25
N LEU A 499 17.90 -9.13 6.95
CA LEU A 499 18.94 -10.04 6.46
C LEU A 499 18.39 -11.44 6.17
N LYS A 500 17.48 -11.97 7.02
CA LYS A 500 16.85 -13.29 6.83
C LYS A 500 16.01 -13.41 5.54
N LYS A 501 15.63 -12.29 4.94
CA LYS A 501 14.90 -12.27 3.66
C LYS A 501 15.83 -12.32 2.44
N LEU A 502 17.15 -12.28 2.66
CA LEU A 502 18.16 -12.35 1.64
C LEU A 502 18.69 -13.81 1.52
N PRO A 503 19.14 -14.25 0.34
CA PRO A 503 19.70 -15.60 0.16
C PRO A 503 21.00 -15.75 0.96
N LYS A 504 21.08 -16.81 1.76
CA LYS A 504 22.25 -17.10 2.59
C LYS A 504 23.44 -17.52 1.76
N ASP A 505 23.17 -18.28 0.71
CA ASP A 505 24.18 -18.90 -0.15
C ASP A 505 24.64 -17.99 -1.30
N GLY A 506 24.19 -16.75 -1.27
CA GLY A 506 24.42 -15.80 -2.36
C GLY A 506 23.44 -16.00 -3.52
N GLY A 507 23.73 -15.36 -4.64
CA GLY A 507 22.87 -15.40 -5.83
C GLY A 507 22.02 -14.13 -6.00
N ARG A 508 21.26 -14.10 -7.08
CA ARG A 508 20.44 -12.94 -7.41
C ARG A 508 19.11 -12.97 -6.68
N ILE A 509 18.69 -11.80 -6.23
CA ILE A 509 17.37 -11.54 -5.63
C ILE A 509 16.53 -10.80 -6.66
N HIS A 510 15.31 -11.26 -6.81
CA HIS A 510 14.34 -10.74 -7.78
C HIS A 510 13.12 -10.15 -7.04
N PRO A 511 13.17 -8.88 -6.61
CA PRO A 511 12.11 -8.30 -5.80
C PRO A 511 10.81 -8.14 -6.58
N SER A 512 9.68 -8.12 -5.88
CA SER A 512 8.41 -7.72 -6.46
C SER A 512 8.38 -6.19 -6.62
N ILE A 513 8.19 -5.70 -7.85
CA ILE A 513 8.20 -4.28 -8.18
C ILE A 513 6.81 -3.89 -8.69
N ARG A 514 6.13 -3.00 -7.98
CA ARG A 514 4.86 -2.43 -8.43
C ARG A 514 5.05 -0.98 -8.81
N VAL A 515 4.93 -0.69 -10.08
CA VAL A 515 5.06 0.66 -10.63
C VAL A 515 3.82 1.50 -10.30
N ASN A 516 3.99 2.78 -10.08
CA ASN A 516 2.92 3.74 -9.79
C ASN A 516 1.92 3.30 -8.70
N ALA A 517 2.34 2.41 -7.79
CA ALA A 517 1.46 1.81 -6.78
C ALA A 517 1.17 2.71 -5.58
N ALA A 518 1.96 3.75 -5.36
CA ALA A 518 1.64 4.80 -4.40
C ALA A 518 0.76 5.87 -5.05
N ARG A 519 -0.09 6.53 -4.24
CA ARG A 519 -0.97 7.62 -4.71
C ARG A 519 -0.23 8.77 -5.40
N SER A 520 1.04 8.96 -5.07
CA SER A 520 1.93 9.96 -5.70
C SER A 520 2.58 9.48 -7.01
N GLY A 521 2.28 8.28 -7.51
CA GLY A 521 2.94 7.69 -8.66
C GLY A 521 4.32 7.06 -8.36
N ARG A 522 4.74 7.02 -7.07
CA ARG A 522 5.98 6.34 -6.68
C ARG A 522 5.85 4.82 -6.74
N TRP A 523 6.94 4.14 -7.02
CA TRP A 523 7.01 2.69 -7.05
C TRP A 523 7.07 2.08 -5.65
N ILE A 524 6.56 0.86 -5.52
CA ILE A 524 6.63 0.07 -4.28
C ILE A 524 7.41 -1.21 -4.58
N VAL A 525 8.51 -1.41 -3.85
CA VAL A 525 9.35 -2.62 -3.93
C VAL A 525 9.16 -3.44 -2.67
N THR A 526 8.80 -4.70 -2.86
CA THR A 526 8.55 -5.67 -1.75
C THR A 526 9.27 -6.98 -2.05
N GLU A 527 9.39 -7.83 -1.07
CA GLU A 527 9.85 -9.22 -1.17
C GLU A 527 11.24 -9.43 -1.81
N PRO A 528 12.30 -8.84 -1.25
CA PRO A 528 12.39 -8.01 -0.05
C PRO A 528 12.21 -6.51 -0.32
N PRO A 529 11.92 -5.68 0.71
CA PRO A 529 11.72 -4.24 0.54
C PRO A 529 13.06 -3.50 0.41
N LEU A 530 13.71 -3.61 -0.75
CA LEU A 530 15.07 -3.14 -1.01
C LEU A 530 15.22 -1.62 -0.88
N THR A 531 14.21 -0.84 -1.27
CA THR A 531 14.22 0.63 -1.19
C THR A 531 14.28 1.17 0.25
N THR A 532 13.92 0.33 1.24
CA THR A 532 13.91 0.70 2.66
C THR A 532 15.05 0.08 3.46
N LEU A 533 16.07 -0.47 2.79
CA LEU A 533 17.21 -1.08 3.48
C LEU A 533 17.97 -0.04 4.32
N PRO A 534 18.26 -0.37 5.60
CA PRO A 534 18.95 0.55 6.49
C PRO A 534 20.37 0.88 6.03
N LYS A 535 20.74 2.16 6.13
CA LYS A 535 22.12 2.63 5.98
C LYS A 535 22.96 2.18 7.19
N PRO A 536 24.33 2.17 7.07
CA PRO A 536 25.19 1.85 8.20
C PRO A 536 24.96 2.81 9.36
N VAL A 537 24.97 2.27 10.59
CA VAL A 537 24.90 3.08 11.81
C VAL A 537 26.31 3.36 12.26
N THR A 538 26.66 4.64 12.37
CA THR A 538 27.96 5.10 12.83
C THR A 538 27.85 5.76 14.21
N ALA A 539 28.91 5.69 15.01
CA ALA A 539 29.07 6.46 16.24
C ALA A 539 30.45 7.12 16.27
N ILE A 540 30.53 8.27 16.91
CA ILE A 540 31.81 8.94 17.18
C ILE A 540 32.51 8.20 18.32
N VAL A 541 33.78 7.87 18.12
CA VAL A 541 34.63 7.26 19.17
C VAL A 541 34.92 8.34 20.22
N LYS A 542 34.48 8.12 21.47
CA LYS A 542 34.59 9.11 22.54
C LYS A 542 35.94 9.13 23.27
N ALA A 543 36.74 8.05 23.17
CA ALA A 543 38.04 7.91 23.86
C ALA A 543 39.00 7.02 23.08
N GLY A 544 40.29 7.10 23.40
CA GLY A 544 41.40 6.32 22.80
C GLY A 544 41.97 6.94 21.51
N PRO A 545 42.89 6.22 20.83
CA PRO A 545 43.65 6.74 19.67
C PRO A 545 42.77 7.17 18.50
N ASN A 546 41.53 6.70 18.44
CA ASN A 546 40.57 7.03 17.41
C ASN A 546 39.49 8.00 17.90
N LYS A 547 39.69 8.74 18.98
CA LYS A 547 38.77 9.77 19.49
C LYS A 547 38.40 10.76 18.37
N GLY A 548 37.14 11.07 18.21
CA GLY A 548 36.60 11.94 17.16
C GLY A 548 36.31 11.24 15.82
N LYS A 549 36.88 10.04 15.55
CA LYS A 549 36.65 9.30 14.30
C LYS A 549 35.28 8.59 14.34
N LYS A 550 34.63 8.53 13.19
CA LYS A 550 33.39 7.73 13.01
C LYS A 550 33.73 6.24 12.99
N ARG A 551 33.06 5.45 13.82
CA ARG A 551 33.11 3.99 13.78
C ARG A 551 31.77 3.41 13.36
N VAL A 552 31.75 2.48 12.40
CA VAL A 552 30.56 1.74 12.04
C VAL A 552 30.19 0.80 13.18
N ILE A 553 29.06 1.04 13.82
CA ILE A 553 28.53 0.21 14.91
C ILE A 553 27.47 -0.79 14.42
N ALA A 554 26.85 -0.58 13.27
CA ALA A 554 26.07 -1.58 12.56
C ALA A 554 26.38 -1.48 11.06
N PRO A 555 26.58 -2.62 10.39
CA PRO A 555 26.71 -2.62 8.94
C PRO A 555 25.41 -2.12 8.31
N GLY A 556 25.52 -1.49 7.15
CA GLY A 556 24.40 -1.25 6.27
C GLY A 556 23.93 -2.57 5.65
N MET A 557 22.68 -2.61 5.20
CA MET A 557 22.22 -3.81 4.50
C MET A 557 22.45 -3.73 2.98
N ARG A 558 22.79 -2.55 2.47
CA ARG A 558 23.06 -2.33 1.03
C ARG A 558 24.38 -2.92 0.56
N ASP A 559 25.38 -3.01 1.44
CA ASP A 559 26.71 -3.53 1.12
C ASP A 559 26.74 -5.06 0.88
N VAL A 560 25.68 -5.78 1.23
CA VAL A 560 25.50 -7.19 0.83
C VAL A 560 25.35 -7.34 -0.69
N PHE A 561 24.89 -6.30 -1.39
CA PHE A 561 24.68 -6.33 -2.83
C PHE A 561 25.92 -5.85 -3.56
N VAL A 562 26.38 -6.67 -4.51
CA VAL A 562 27.61 -6.47 -5.27
C VAL A 562 27.34 -6.55 -6.77
N ALA A 563 28.21 -5.90 -7.55
CA ALA A 563 28.22 -6.06 -9.00
C ALA A 563 28.79 -7.43 -9.39
N GLU A 564 28.32 -7.96 -10.51
CA GLU A 564 28.96 -9.14 -11.12
C GLU A 564 30.45 -8.90 -11.41
N PRO A 565 31.27 -9.96 -11.48
CA PRO A 565 32.64 -9.84 -11.96
C PRO A 565 32.69 -9.16 -13.35
N GLY A 566 33.53 -8.15 -13.49
CA GLY A 566 33.65 -7.33 -14.71
C GLY A 566 32.63 -6.18 -14.81
N TRP A 567 31.61 -6.11 -13.92
CA TRP A 567 30.62 -5.04 -13.88
C TRP A 567 30.93 -4.02 -12.77
N THR A 568 30.28 -2.87 -12.84
CA THR A 568 30.33 -1.80 -11.84
C THR A 568 28.92 -1.28 -11.59
N MET A 569 28.57 -1.04 -10.34
CA MET A 569 27.33 -0.35 -9.97
C MET A 569 27.51 1.16 -10.09
N VAL A 570 26.55 1.83 -10.68
CA VAL A 570 26.43 3.29 -10.76
C VAL A 570 25.07 3.69 -10.21
N GLU A 571 25.06 4.62 -9.26
CA GLU A 571 23.87 5.26 -8.72
C GLU A 571 23.85 6.71 -9.22
N ALA A 572 22.77 7.11 -9.89
CA ALA A 572 22.47 8.49 -10.26
C ALA A 572 21.31 8.99 -9.41
N ASP A 573 21.50 10.07 -8.66
CA ASP A 573 20.54 10.59 -7.69
C ASP A 573 20.28 12.09 -7.94
N TYR A 574 19.05 12.52 -8.05
CA TYR A 574 18.74 13.93 -8.24
C TYR A 574 19.16 14.78 -7.04
N LYS A 575 19.85 15.89 -7.31
CA LYS A 575 20.27 16.85 -6.26
C LYS A 575 19.07 17.59 -5.68
N GLN A 576 18.68 17.27 -4.44
CA GLN A 576 17.67 18.01 -3.67
C GLN A 576 16.35 18.23 -4.45
N LEU A 577 15.90 17.21 -5.22
CA LEU A 577 14.81 17.31 -6.19
C LEU A 577 13.54 17.97 -5.63
N GLU A 578 13.00 17.48 -4.52
CA GLU A 578 11.75 17.97 -3.93
C GLU A 578 11.83 19.45 -3.56
N GLN A 579 13.01 19.91 -3.13
CA GLN A 579 13.22 21.32 -2.81
C GLN A 579 13.16 22.21 -4.07
N TRP A 580 13.82 21.78 -5.13
CA TRP A 580 13.86 22.55 -6.36
C TRP A 580 12.52 22.55 -7.11
N ILE A 581 11.79 21.43 -7.07
CA ILE A 581 10.42 21.37 -7.58
C ILE A 581 9.53 22.39 -6.86
N LEU A 582 9.59 22.43 -5.52
CA LEU A 582 8.82 23.42 -4.74
C LEU A 582 9.20 24.86 -5.13
N SER A 583 10.51 25.16 -5.21
CA SER A 583 10.97 26.51 -5.54
C SER A 583 10.53 26.96 -6.95
N VAL A 584 10.52 26.05 -7.91
CA VAL A 584 10.05 26.34 -9.28
C VAL A 584 8.53 26.57 -9.29
N LEU A 585 7.76 25.65 -8.68
CA LEU A 585 6.28 25.77 -8.65
C LEU A 585 5.80 27.00 -7.88
N ALA A 586 6.55 27.44 -6.87
CA ALA A 586 6.23 28.63 -6.09
C ALA A 586 6.81 29.92 -6.68
N ASP A 587 7.57 29.84 -7.76
CA ASP A 587 8.34 30.96 -8.34
C ASP A 587 9.17 31.72 -7.26
N ASP A 588 9.86 30.92 -6.39
CA ASP A 588 10.64 31.44 -5.26
C ASP A 588 11.97 32.02 -5.75
N THR A 589 11.94 33.32 -6.09
CA THR A 589 13.08 34.02 -6.70
C THR A 589 14.38 33.88 -5.92
N ALA A 590 14.34 34.03 -4.59
CA ALA A 590 15.53 33.92 -3.75
C ALA A 590 16.20 32.53 -3.85
N ALA A 591 15.40 31.46 -3.78
CA ALA A 591 15.93 30.09 -3.92
C ALA A 591 16.42 29.81 -5.34
N LEU A 592 15.73 30.34 -6.38
CA LEU A 592 16.13 30.16 -7.78
C LEU A 592 17.45 30.90 -8.10
N GLU A 593 17.65 32.10 -7.55
CA GLU A 593 18.93 32.82 -7.63
C GLU A 593 20.07 32.03 -6.97
N TRP A 594 19.85 31.48 -5.79
CA TRP A 594 20.84 30.60 -5.14
C TRP A 594 21.18 29.37 -5.97
N ARG A 595 20.17 28.79 -6.60
CA ARG A 595 20.36 27.66 -7.52
C ARG A 595 21.21 28.03 -8.72
N ALA A 596 20.90 29.17 -9.36
CA ALA A 596 21.66 29.69 -10.52
C ALA A 596 23.13 29.99 -10.16
N ALA A 597 23.36 30.43 -8.92
CA ALA A 597 24.71 30.65 -8.38
C ALA A 597 25.43 29.36 -7.90
N GLY A 598 24.81 28.17 -8.04
CA GLY A 598 25.38 26.90 -7.60
C GLY A 598 25.50 26.76 -6.08
N LEU A 599 24.74 27.51 -5.30
CA LEU A 599 24.86 27.56 -3.84
C LEU A 599 24.07 26.42 -3.17
N ASP A 600 24.62 25.91 -2.07
CA ASP A 600 23.91 24.90 -1.25
C ASP A 600 22.79 25.57 -0.43
N ILE A 601 21.54 25.34 -0.85
CA ILE A 601 20.36 25.94 -0.20
C ILE A 601 20.27 25.63 1.30
N HIS A 602 20.72 24.46 1.76
CA HIS A 602 20.71 24.11 3.18
C HIS A 602 21.80 24.86 3.95
N ARG A 603 22.95 25.12 3.31
CA ARG A 603 24.00 25.93 3.90
C ARG A 603 23.55 27.38 4.03
N ILE A 604 23.07 27.99 2.95
CA ILE A 604 22.55 29.39 2.95
C ILE A 604 21.41 29.54 3.96
N THR A 605 20.44 28.61 3.97
CA THR A 605 19.36 28.65 4.97
C THR A 605 19.94 28.61 6.38
N THR A 606 20.93 27.76 6.67
CA THR A 606 21.55 27.66 8.00
C THR A 606 22.25 28.94 8.39
N GLN A 607 23.03 29.50 7.51
CA GLN A 607 23.74 30.78 7.70
C GLN A 607 22.76 31.92 7.98
N SER A 608 21.71 32.02 7.15
CA SER A 608 20.66 33.01 7.33
C SER A 608 19.94 32.83 8.69
N MET A 609 19.56 31.61 9.08
CA MET A 609 18.87 31.36 10.34
C MET A 609 19.71 31.67 11.58
N LEU A 610 21.03 31.43 11.51
CA LEU A 610 21.97 31.69 12.61
C LEU A 610 22.60 33.08 12.59
N GLY A 611 22.50 33.81 11.48
CA GLY A 611 23.09 35.14 11.32
C GLY A 611 24.61 35.13 11.26
N ARG A 612 25.24 34.04 10.79
CA ARG A 612 26.70 33.89 10.66
C ARG A 612 27.10 33.01 9.49
N GLU A 613 28.29 33.23 8.94
CA GLU A 613 28.80 32.50 7.80
C GLU A 613 29.32 31.10 8.14
N GLU A 614 30.01 30.99 9.27
CA GLU A 614 30.55 29.71 9.73
C GLU A 614 29.47 28.86 10.38
N ILE A 615 29.26 27.67 9.82
CA ILE A 615 28.27 26.72 10.33
C ILE A 615 28.88 25.33 10.47
N THR A 616 28.43 24.60 11.49
CA THR A 616 28.81 23.22 11.69
C THR A 616 27.99 22.29 10.82
N LYS A 617 28.51 21.08 10.58
CA LYS A 617 27.78 20.02 9.87
C LYS A 617 26.48 19.63 10.58
N GLN A 618 26.47 19.72 11.92
CA GLN A 618 25.30 19.39 12.74
C GLN A 618 24.21 20.44 12.59
N GLU A 619 24.53 21.70 12.57
CA GLU A 619 23.58 22.81 12.34
C GLU A 619 22.99 22.75 10.93
N ARG A 620 23.83 22.48 9.91
CA ARG A 620 23.34 22.27 8.54
C ARG A 620 22.32 21.10 8.45
N GLU A 621 22.58 19.98 9.14
CA GLU A 621 21.67 18.84 9.17
C GLU A 621 20.38 19.17 9.92
N PHE A 622 20.44 19.98 11.00
CA PHE A 622 19.27 20.47 11.71
C PHE A 622 18.37 21.29 10.78
N PHE A 623 18.89 22.33 10.14
CA PHE A 623 18.11 23.19 9.26
C PHE A 623 17.65 22.50 7.98
N LYS A 624 18.39 21.52 7.49
CA LYS A 624 17.94 20.65 6.41
C LYS A 624 16.64 19.92 6.78
N ARG A 625 16.60 19.28 7.95
CA ARG A 625 15.39 18.58 8.43
C ARG A 625 14.26 19.54 8.76
N PHE A 626 14.58 20.67 9.35
CA PHE A 626 13.63 21.74 9.62
C PHE A 626 12.94 22.20 8.33
N ARG A 627 13.74 22.50 7.29
CA ARG A 627 13.24 22.97 5.99
C ARG A 627 12.34 21.95 5.30
N TYR A 628 12.71 20.67 5.31
CA TYR A 628 11.83 19.63 4.76
C TYR A 628 10.47 19.57 5.47
N GLY A 629 10.45 19.65 6.78
CA GLY A 629 9.19 19.68 7.53
C GLY A 629 8.37 20.93 7.30
N HIS A 630 9.02 22.09 7.12
CA HIS A 630 8.42 23.38 6.78
C HIS A 630 7.80 23.34 5.37
N ASN A 631 8.50 22.82 4.37
CA ASN A 631 8.03 22.71 2.98
C ASN A 631 6.69 21.98 2.85
N TYR A 632 6.35 21.13 3.81
CA TYR A 632 5.08 20.42 3.86
C TYR A 632 4.08 20.99 4.88
N ARG A 633 4.26 22.25 5.31
CA ARG A 633 3.37 22.90 6.31
C ARG A 633 3.19 22.10 7.59
N GLY A 634 4.24 21.40 8.05
CA GLY A 634 4.22 20.72 9.35
C GLY A 634 3.96 21.71 10.47
N SER A 635 3.09 21.39 11.45
CA SER A 635 2.87 22.27 12.62
C SER A 635 4.13 22.35 13.49
N ASP A 636 4.30 23.45 14.28
CA ASP A 636 5.44 23.62 15.19
C ASP A 636 5.61 22.43 16.12
N ARG A 637 4.50 21.93 16.69
CA ARG A 637 4.51 20.74 17.55
C ARG A 637 5.03 19.50 16.84
N ARG A 638 4.69 19.32 15.57
CA ARG A 638 5.16 18.18 14.76
C ARG A 638 6.63 18.33 14.40
N LEU A 639 7.06 19.52 13.97
CA LEU A 639 8.47 19.84 13.68
C LEU A 639 9.33 19.65 14.93
N HIS A 640 8.93 20.22 16.06
CA HIS A 640 9.59 20.05 17.35
C HIS A 640 9.74 18.56 17.72
N ALA A 641 8.66 17.76 17.62
CA ALA A 641 8.70 16.34 17.95
C ALA A 641 9.62 15.51 17.02
N VAL A 642 9.81 15.93 15.77
CA VAL A 642 10.74 15.29 14.83
C VAL A 642 12.19 15.70 15.13
N LEU A 643 12.42 16.98 15.39
CA LEU A 643 13.76 17.52 15.62
C LEU A 643 14.35 17.10 16.96
N THR A 644 13.57 17.05 18.04
CA THR A 644 14.02 16.64 19.38
C THR A 644 14.55 15.22 19.44
N ALA A 645 14.23 14.35 18.45
CA ALA A 645 14.80 13.01 18.38
C ALA A 645 16.33 12.99 18.21
N ASP A 646 16.88 13.98 17.50
CA ASP A 646 18.32 14.09 17.20
C ASP A 646 18.94 15.36 17.80
N PHE A 647 18.11 16.34 18.15
CA PHE A 647 18.48 17.65 18.73
C PHE A 647 17.62 17.92 19.98
N PRO A 648 17.92 17.23 21.11
CA PRO A 648 17.04 17.22 22.29
C PRO A 648 16.85 18.59 22.96
N ASP A 649 17.78 19.51 22.74
CA ASP A 649 17.79 20.84 23.38
C ASP A 649 16.96 21.90 22.64
N VAL A 650 16.40 21.55 21.47
CA VAL A 650 15.55 22.48 20.69
C VAL A 650 14.21 22.71 21.40
N THR A 651 13.82 23.98 21.55
CA THR A 651 12.52 24.36 22.16
C THR A 651 11.45 24.58 21.11
N LEU A 652 10.18 24.53 21.54
CA LEU A 652 9.04 24.82 20.67
C LEU A 652 9.05 26.29 20.18
N GLU A 653 9.49 27.22 21.04
CA GLU A 653 9.64 28.64 20.73
C GLU A 653 10.70 28.87 19.65
N GLN A 654 11.84 28.20 19.73
CA GLN A 654 12.86 28.24 18.71
C GLN A 654 12.34 27.71 17.36
N VAL A 655 11.57 26.64 17.37
CA VAL A 655 10.96 26.08 16.14
C VAL A 655 9.99 27.12 15.52
N HIS A 656 9.17 27.79 16.35
CA HIS A 656 8.27 28.85 15.89
C HIS A 656 9.05 30.03 15.31
N TYR A 657 10.06 30.53 16.03
CA TYR A 657 10.91 31.62 15.55
C TYR A 657 11.57 31.34 14.20
N PHE A 658 12.16 30.16 14.03
CA PHE A 658 12.78 29.77 12.77
C PHE A 658 11.77 29.62 11.64
N ARG A 659 10.54 29.17 11.93
CA ARG A 659 9.47 29.11 10.93
C ARG A 659 9.12 30.51 10.43
N GLU A 660 8.85 31.45 11.33
CA GLU A 660 8.50 32.80 10.96
C GLU A 660 9.61 33.50 10.15
N ARG A 661 10.86 33.23 10.52
CA ARG A 661 12.00 33.74 9.78
C ARG A 661 12.11 33.15 8.37
N LEU A 662 11.84 31.83 8.23
CA LEU A 662 11.85 31.17 6.94
C LEU A 662 10.66 31.60 6.04
N ASN A 663 9.48 31.83 6.64
CA ASN A 663 8.31 32.36 5.93
C ASN A 663 8.62 33.76 5.34
N ARG A 664 9.28 34.62 6.11
CA ARG A 664 9.69 35.96 5.62
C ARG A 664 10.75 35.92 4.53
N GLN A 665 11.63 34.90 4.56
CA GLN A 665 12.67 34.73 3.55
C GLN A 665 12.12 34.15 2.24
N HIS A 666 11.06 33.33 2.30
CA HIS A 666 10.44 32.65 1.18
C HIS A 666 8.91 32.89 1.11
N PRO A 667 8.45 34.15 0.97
CA PRO A 667 7.01 34.47 1.01
C PRO A 667 6.24 33.83 -0.15
N ARG A 668 6.86 33.65 -1.31
CA ARG A 668 6.27 33.01 -2.48
C ARG A 668 5.87 31.55 -2.20
N ILE A 669 6.70 30.81 -1.45
CA ILE A 669 6.35 29.42 -1.05
C ILE A 669 5.08 29.42 -0.19
N VAL A 670 4.96 30.38 0.74
CA VAL A 670 3.79 30.49 1.63
C VAL A 670 2.53 30.80 0.82
N SER A 671 2.56 31.80 -0.07
CA SER A 671 1.44 32.15 -0.95
C SER A 671 1.01 31.00 -1.83
N PHE A 672 1.95 30.34 -2.51
CA PHE A 672 1.69 29.14 -3.32
C PHE A 672 0.99 28.02 -2.54
N GLN A 673 1.44 27.75 -1.32
CA GLN A 673 0.84 26.73 -0.47
C GLN A 673 -0.59 27.09 -0.05
N ASP A 674 -0.86 28.36 0.24
CA ASP A 674 -2.18 28.84 0.64
C ASP A 674 -3.15 28.84 -0.55
N GLU A 675 -2.71 29.20 -1.75
CA GLU A 675 -3.48 29.10 -3.00
C GLU A 675 -3.83 27.66 -3.35
N LEU A 676 -2.84 26.73 -3.26
CA LEU A 676 -3.08 25.30 -3.44
C LEU A 676 -4.13 24.78 -2.47
N PHE A 677 -4.03 25.20 -1.20
CA PHE A 677 -4.96 24.73 -0.18
C PHE A 677 -6.36 25.26 -0.39
N LYS A 678 -6.49 26.52 -0.81
CA LYS A 678 -7.76 27.13 -1.21
C LYS A 678 -8.37 26.36 -2.38
N LYS A 679 -7.62 26.19 -3.48
CA LYS A 679 -8.06 25.43 -4.65
C LYS A 679 -8.48 24.00 -4.29
N ALA A 680 -7.68 23.29 -3.48
CA ALA A 680 -7.98 21.92 -3.07
C ALA A 680 -9.25 21.81 -2.21
N LYS A 681 -9.62 22.86 -1.47
CA LYS A 681 -10.89 22.92 -0.73
C LYS A 681 -12.09 23.14 -1.64
N GLU A 682 -11.91 23.88 -2.72
CA GLU A 682 -12.97 24.19 -3.68
C GLU A 682 -13.23 23.03 -4.65
N THR A 683 -12.17 22.34 -5.07
CA THR A 683 -12.26 21.31 -6.11
C THR A 683 -12.20 19.87 -5.57
N ASP A 684 -11.85 19.69 -4.28
CA ASP A 684 -11.53 18.39 -3.67
C ASP A 684 -10.40 17.61 -4.41
N THR A 685 -9.56 18.30 -5.21
CA THR A 685 -8.52 17.68 -6.03
C THR A 685 -7.20 18.43 -6.02
N ILE A 686 -6.13 17.75 -6.37
CA ILE A 686 -4.86 18.29 -6.82
C ILE A 686 -4.37 17.51 -8.03
N THR A 687 -3.87 18.24 -9.03
CA THR A 687 -3.35 17.69 -10.28
C THR A 687 -1.83 17.75 -10.30
N ALA A 688 -1.18 16.68 -10.78
CA ALA A 688 0.26 16.64 -11.02
C ALA A 688 0.63 17.61 -12.16
N PRO A 689 1.63 18.48 -11.97
CA PRO A 689 2.00 19.48 -12.96
C PRO A 689 2.47 18.95 -14.31
N ILE A 690 3.06 17.74 -14.34
CA ILE A 690 3.61 17.13 -15.58
C ILE A 690 2.63 16.13 -16.20
N SER A 691 2.21 15.13 -15.41
CA SER A 691 1.44 14.01 -15.95
C SER A 691 -0.06 14.25 -16.02
N GLY A 692 -0.59 15.29 -15.38
CA GLY A 692 -2.03 15.48 -15.24
C GLY A 692 -2.71 14.50 -14.27
N ARG A 693 -1.96 13.63 -13.57
CA ARG A 693 -2.48 12.71 -12.56
C ARG A 693 -3.23 13.47 -11.48
N VAL A 694 -4.47 13.07 -11.18
CA VAL A 694 -5.32 13.72 -10.19
C VAL A 694 -5.30 12.96 -8.88
N LYS A 695 -5.12 13.69 -7.78
CA LYS A 695 -5.35 13.22 -6.42
C LYS A 695 -6.67 13.79 -5.91
N HIS A 696 -7.61 12.92 -5.57
CA HIS A 696 -8.87 13.30 -4.96
C HIS A 696 -8.77 13.33 -3.43
N PHE A 697 -9.26 14.40 -2.81
CA PHE A 697 -9.42 14.52 -1.37
C PHE A 697 -10.85 14.18 -0.99
N TYR A 698 -11.03 13.08 -0.31
CA TYR A 698 -12.32 12.65 0.15
C TYR A 698 -12.47 12.97 1.65
N GLY A 699 -13.19 14.04 2.01
CA GLY A 699 -13.41 14.50 3.38
C GLY A 699 -12.55 15.71 3.75
N GLN A 700 -11.91 15.69 4.95
CA GLN A 700 -11.09 16.81 5.39
C GLN A 700 -9.84 16.95 4.53
N VAL A 701 -9.75 18.04 3.77
CA VAL A 701 -8.55 18.42 3.04
C VAL A 701 -7.47 18.84 4.04
N LYS A 702 -6.35 18.13 4.07
CA LYS A 702 -5.24 18.43 4.97
C LYS A 702 -4.16 19.20 4.24
N ILE A 703 -3.82 20.37 4.76
CA ILE A 703 -2.81 21.24 4.15
C ILE A 703 -1.47 20.52 3.92
N THR A 704 -1.05 19.64 4.83
CA THR A 704 0.19 18.86 4.68
C THR A 704 0.17 17.86 3.52
N GLU A 705 -1.00 17.31 3.19
CA GLU A 705 -1.16 16.44 2.01
C GLU A 705 -1.18 17.30 0.74
N VAL A 706 -1.92 18.40 0.77
CA VAL A 706 -2.04 19.36 -0.35
C VAL A 706 -0.66 19.86 -0.78
N CYS A 707 0.17 20.32 0.15
CA CYS A 707 1.50 20.84 -0.16
C CYS A 707 2.50 19.76 -0.61
N ASN A 708 2.28 18.49 -0.22
CA ASN A 708 3.19 17.40 -0.49
C ASN A 708 2.95 16.75 -1.87
N TYR A 709 1.68 16.55 -2.25
CA TYR A 709 1.34 15.78 -3.45
C TYR A 709 1.90 16.35 -4.76
N PRO A 710 1.81 17.65 -5.09
CA PRO A 710 2.34 18.19 -6.34
C PRO A 710 3.84 17.93 -6.48
N ILE A 711 4.59 18.08 -5.38
CA ILE A 711 6.04 17.88 -5.35
C ILE A 711 6.38 16.40 -5.57
N GLN A 712 5.71 15.51 -4.84
CA GLN A 712 5.99 14.07 -4.95
C GLN A 712 5.52 13.47 -6.27
N MET A 713 4.40 13.96 -6.84
CA MET A 713 3.95 13.51 -8.15
C MET A 713 4.91 13.97 -9.25
N THR A 714 5.34 15.24 -9.23
CA THR A 714 6.35 15.76 -10.17
C THR A 714 7.66 14.96 -10.09
N ALA A 715 8.15 14.67 -8.88
CA ALA A 715 9.35 13.85 -8.70
C ALA A 715 9.17 12.42 -9.27
N ALA A 716 8.00 11.82 -9.08
CA ALA A 716 7.69 10.51 -9.65
C ALA A 716 7.61 10.54 -11.19
N ASP A 717 7.00 11.58 -11.77
CA ASP A 717 6.88 11.75 -13.22
C ASP A 717 8.27 11.92 -13.87
N LEU A 718 9.17 12.69 -13.22
CA LEU A 718 10.55 12.88 -13.69
C LEU A 718 11.34 11.58 -13.74
N ILE A 719 11.32 10.80 -12.65
CA ILE A 719 12.05 9.54 -12.60
C ILE A 719 11.42 8.47 -13.51
N ASN A 720 10.10 8.44 -13.66
CA ASN A 720 9.41 7.53 -14.55
C ASN A 720 9.79 7.78 -16.03
N ARG A 721 9.83 9.04 -16.43
CA ARG A 721 10.32 9.42 -17.76
C ARG A 721 11.76 9.01 -17.97
N ALA A 722 12.63 9.32 -17.00
CA ALA A 722 14.06 8.98 -17.08
C ALA A 722 14.29 7.46 -17.20
N ILE A 723 13.54 6.63 -16.47
CA ILE A 723 13.60 5.16 -16.57
C ILE A 723 13.32 4.69 -18.00
N ARG A 724 12.28 5.23 -18.65
CA ARG A 724 11.91 4.86 -20.02
C ARG A 724 13.00 5.25 -21.04
N GLU A 725 13.57 6.45 -20.90
CA GLU A 725 14.64 6.93 -21.77
C GLU A 725 15.92 6.12 -21.58
N VAL A 726 16.27 5.79 -20.33
CA VAL A 726 17.42 4.94 -20.00
C VAL A 726 17.21 3.51 -20.51
N ASP A 727 16.01 2.93 -20.39
CA ASP A 727 15.71 1.59 -20.93
C ASP A 727 15.89 1.55 -22.44
N THR A 728 15.38 2.55 -23.14
CA THR A 728 15.56 2.68 -24.59
C THR A 728 17.03 2.80 -24.98
N ALA A 729 17.83 3.58 -24.24
CA ALA A 729 19.24 3.80 -24.53
C ALA A 729 20.14 2.61 -24.11
N PHE A 730 19.67 1.75 -23.20
CA PHE A 730 20.39 0.53 -22.80
C PHE A 730 20.16 -0.66 -23.73
N ASP A 731 19.21 -0.52 -24.65
CA ASP A 731 18.89 -1.48 -25.69
C ASP A 731 18.66 -2.91 -25.15
N ASP A 732 19.55 -3.86 -25.48
CA ASP A 732 19.42 -5.28 -25.09
C ASP A 732 19.81 -5.61 -23.63
N TRP A 733 20.28 -4.63 -22.88
CA TRP A 733 20.81 -4.79 -21.52
C TRP A 733 22.06 -5.69 -21.38
N SER A 734 22.76 -5.97 -22.47
CA SER A 734 24.00 -6.80 -22.45
C SER A 734 25.19 -6.07 -21.80
N THR A 735 25.25 -4.75 -21.93
CA THR A 735 26.31 -3.89 -21.44
C THR A 735 25.91 -3.05 -20.24
N HIS A 736 24.64 -2.64 -20.17
CA HIS A 736 24.06 -1.81 -19.13
C HIS A 736 22.73 -2.43 -18.67
N ARG A 737 22.43 -2.41 -17.34
CA ARG A 737 21.20 -2.97 -16.77
C ARG A 737 20.67 -2.04 -15.71
N ILE A 738 19.35 -1.76 -15.71
CA ILE A 738 18.70 -1.09 -14.59
C ILE A 738 18.42 -2.12 -13.51
N LEU A 739 18.95 -1.92 -12.31
CA LEU A 739 18.75 -2.82 -11.17
C LEU A 739 17.57 -2.43 -10.30
N LEU A 740 17.49 -1.12 -9.96
CA LEU A 740 16.51 -0.65 -8.98
C LEU A 740 16.27 0.85 -9.12
N GLN A 741 15.00 1.25 -8.96
CA GLN A 741 14.61 2.64 -8.71
C GLN A 741 14.48 2.85 -7.19
N ILE A 742 15.13 3.90 -6.65
CA ILE A 742 15.21 4.14 -5.20
C ILE A 742 14.83 5.59 -4.94
N HIS A 743 13.57 5.86 -4.69
CA HIS A 743 13.04 7.23 -4.53
C HIS A 743 13.32 8.09 -5.78
N ASP A 744 14.28 8.98 -5.70
CA ASP A 744 14.66 9.92 -6.75
C ASP A 744 15.98 9.51 -7.44
N ALA A 745 16.41 8.24 -7.27
CA ALA A 745 17.64 7.70 -7.81
C ALA A 745 17.44 6.44 -8.66
N LEU A 746 18.34 6.21 -9.62
CA LEU A 746 18.48 4.98 -10.37
C LEU A 746 19.78 4.26 -10.00
N LEU A 747 19.69 2.98 -9.69
CA LEU A 747 20.82 2.08 -9.53
C LEU A 747 20.93 1.21 -10.78
N VAL A 748 22.07 1.30 -11.46
CA VAL A 748 22.37 0.50 -12.66
C VAL A 748 23.63 -0.34 -12.46
N GLU A 749 23.77 -1.39 -13.21
CA GLU A 749 24.95 -2.22 -13.33
C GLU A 749 25.48 -2.13 -14.75
N THR A 750 26.77 -1.93 -14.92
CA THR A 750 27.35 -1.63 -16.23
C THR A 750 28.78 -2.13 -16.38
N ARG A 751 29.15 -2.54 -17.61
CA ARG A 751 30.54 -2.81 -18.02
C ARG A 751 31.29 -1.54 -18.44
N LYS A 752 30.58 -0.46 -18.81
CA LYS A 752 31.11 0.82 -19.29
C LYS A 752 30.60 1.98 -18.43
N PRO A 753 31.18 2.24 -17.24
CA PRO A 753 30.64 3.20 -16.28
C PRO A 753 30.46 4.62 -16.84
N LEU A 754 31.46 5.15 -17.56
CA LEU A 754 31.39 6.51 -18.12
C LEU A 754 30.28 6.65 -19.19
N ALA A 755 30.08 5.63 -20.03
CA ALA A 755 29.01 5.63 -21.02
C ALA A 755 27.64 5.60 -20.33
N ALA A 756 27.48 4.76 -19.30
CA ALA A 756 26.25 4.70 -18.51
C ALA A 756 25.95 6.03 -17.82
N MET A 757 26.96 6.70 -17.25
CA MET A 757 26.79 8.01 -16.62
C MET A 757 26.33 9.07 -17.62
N ARG A 758 26.87 9.08 -18.85
CA ARG A 758 26.41 9.99 -19.92
C ARG A 758 24.92 9.77 -20.26
N ILE A 759 24.52 8.50 -20.45
CA ILE A 759 23.13 8.14 -20.74
C ILE A 759 22.23 8.59 -19.59
N LEU A 760 22.60 8.26 -18.34
CA LEU A 760 21.83 8.63 -17.15
C LEU A 760 21.70 10.14 -17.02
N LYS A 761 22.80 10.89 -17.22
CA LYS A 761 22.80 12.37 -17.17
C LYS A 761 21.84 12.94 -18.22
N THR A 762 21.97 12.52 -19.47
CA THR A 762 21.12 12.99 -20.59
C THR A 762 19.64 12.74 -20.31
N ALA A 763 19.27 11.52 -19.84
CA ALA A 763 17.89 11.16 -19.58
C ALA A 763 17.32 11.86 -18.33
N MET A 764 18.08 11.91 -17.24
CA MET A 764 17.60 12.47 -15.97
C MET A 764 17.59 14.01 -15.98
N GLU A 765 18.60 14.67 -16.58
CA GLU A 765 18.69 16.14 -16.63
C GLU A 765 17.91 16.75 -17.80
N ARG A 766 17.28 15.94 -18.65
CA ARG A 766 16.46 16.44 -19.75
C ARG A 766 15.38 17.42 -19.26
N PRO A 767 15.28 18.64 -19.86
CA PRO A 767 14.30 19.63 -19.44
C PRO A 767 12.85 19.15 -19.54
N VAL A 768 12.03 19.60 -18.63
CA VAL A 768 10.55 19.48 -18.64
C VAL A 768 9.93 20.86 -18.57
N ILE A 769 8.72 20.98 -19.08
CA ILE A 769 7.93 22.19 -18.85
C ILE A 769 7.29 22.07 -17.47
N LEU A 770 7.66 22.97 -16.58
CA LEU A 770 7.10 23.06 -15.25
C LEU A 770 6.66 24.51 -15.00
N ASP A 771 5.38 24.70 -14.77
CA ASP A 771 4.75 26.03 -14.68
C ASP A 771 5.09 26.95 -15.89
N GLY A 772 4.99 26.38 -17.12
CA GLY A 772 5.27 27.08 -18.37
C GLY A 772 6.76 27.33 -18.68
N LYS A 773 7.68 26.96 -17.77
CA LYS A 773 9.12 27.22 -17.88
C LYS A 773 9.90 25.90 -18.16
N PRO A 774 10.84 25.87 -19.13
CA PRO A 774 11.72 24.74 -19.30
C PRO A 774 12.66 24.63 -18.10
N THR A 775 12.60 23.52 -17.40
CA THR A 775 13.34 23.26 -16.15
C THR A 775 14.08 21.94 -16.21
N SER A 776 15.36 21.91 -15.87
CA SER A 776 16.13 20.69 -15.70
C SER A 776 16.56 20.51 -14.24
N PHE A 777 16.87 19.29 -13.83
CA PHE A 777 17.30 18.98 -12.46
C PHE A 777 18.60 18.17 -12.52
N GLU A 778 19.64 18.66 -11.84
CA GLU A 778 20.98 18.03 -11.85
C GLU A 778 20.99 16.71 -11.08
N VAL A 779 21.90 15.82 -11.47
CA VAL A 779 22.16 14.53 -10.80
C VAL A 779 23.57 14.42 -10.25
N ASP A 780 23.70 13.72 -9.12
CA ASP A 780 24.98 13.30 -8.55
C ASP A 780 25.23 11.83 -8.89
N PHE A 781 26.50 11.49 -9.15
CA PHE A 781 26.90 10.14 -9.46
C PHE A 781 27.71 9.49 -8.35
N LYS A 782 27.47 8.20 -8.14
CA LYS A 782 28.30 7.32 -7.30
C LYS A 782 28.56 6.03 -8.04
N ALA A 783 29.78 5.51 -7.93
CA ALA A 783 30.17 4.26 -8.58
C ALA A 783 30.98 3.36 -7.64
N GLY A 784 30.92 2.04 -7.86
CA GLY A 784 31.67 1.07 -7.07
C GLY A 784 31.24 -0.37 -7.32
N LYS A 785 31.88 -1.30 -6.61
CA LYS A 785 31.60 -2.74 -6.72
C LYS A 785 30.54 -3.25 -5.77
N SER A 786 30.10 -2.42 -4.81
CA SER A 786 29.05 -2.76 -3.83
C SER A 786 28.16 -1.56 -3.61
N TRP A 787 26.85 -1.77 -3.57
CA TRP A 787 25.84 -0.71 -3.39
C TRP A 787 26.02 0.08 -2.08
N GLY A 788 26.48 -0.56 -1.02
CA GLY A 788 26.71 0.11 0.26
C GLY A 788 28.05 0.87 0.34
N GLU A 789 28.94 0.69 -0.64
CA GLU A 789 30.31 1.21 -0.67
C GLU A 789 30.59 2.07 -1.90
N LEU A 790 29.54 2.58 -2.56
CA LEU A 790 29.69 3.47 -3.71
C LEU A 790 30.42 4.77 -3.31
N GLN A 791 31.33 5.23 -4.16
CA GLN A 791 32.08 6.48 -4.01
C GLN A 791 31.51 7.55 -4.93
N GLU A 792 31.52 8.79 -4.49
CA GLU A 792 31.13 9.94 -5.31
C GLU A 792 32.08 10.06 -6.52
N VAL A 793 31.48 10.34 -7.67
CA VAL A 793 32.21 10.56 -8.93
C VAL A 793 31.84 11.95 -9.44
N ASP A 794 32.85 12.82 -9.56
CA ASP A 794 32.66 14.10 -10.24
C ASP A 794 32.60 13.85 -11.75
N PHE A 795 31.41 13.89 -12.29
CA PHE A 795 31.10 13.65 -13.69
C PHE A 795 30.43 14.89 -14.28
N LYS A 796 31.28 15.70 -14.95
CA LYS A 796 30.85 16.96 -15.60
C LYS A 796 30.17 16.75 -16.93
#